data_9b3fad5a0e29ebb34a0092c0440dcbfa
#
_entry.id   9b3fad5a0e29ebb34a0092c0440dcbfa
#
_cell.length_a   1.000
_cell.length_b   1.000
_cell.length_c   1.000
_cell.angle_alpha   90.00
_cell.angle_beta   90.00
_cell.angle_gamma   90.00
#
_symmetry.space_group_name_H-M   'P 1'
#
loop_
_entity.id
_entity.type
_entity.pdbx_description
1 polymer ?
#
loop_
_entity_poly.entity_id
_entity_poly.type
_entity_poly.pdbx_seq_one_letter_code
_entity_poly.pdbx_strand_id
1 'polypeptide(L)'
;MPAVSSLRVSVIIPAYNAMPELTRAVTSAMDQTLGPDRIEIIAVNDGSTDGTGEELERLARGCPALHVIHQENSGGAGGPRNTGLDHARGDFVFFLDSDDYLGPDALRRMVAMADENGTDIVLGRIASVGGRAVPRAVFQYNQPRTDIFSSHAYLTLGPWKLFRRSLIERLHLRFPPYRNCEDKPFTAAAYLNASGISVVADYDCYYVRYRENRSNLTLTASDLIHRMDGIRLCFETVARYLEPGPRRDQIMRRHVEWELCGPLRGLLPRESEQDARERFFPEFRHWARTWMTDAIFERIDAPDRLLIHLLRADRFEDVLTVARNAKRDARRGHRVDKGRVYWLHPFFRDHAADVPDACFDITGRLPVHHHLDMAQWHDGVLRLTGHAYIEHVDTLDPGTEIVLRRYQSDRPEVRVPTTPRPAAHSLPGEGRHEMSGFAAEIDPATADGGAPLERGLWNIHLDVRTQGVSRTVRFGNSREDGEATHPTRRSVTTRQAGPLVVVPYYTPYSNLSLDVGQVAHPLDAPCQVTRTAWHAVRKSTLIVGGRLIGEAARDGGRLRLRAESGAGAVREVPVRYEAGDSDAFTARLPVKRLSEGRWTLTLIMEGPGGDGDVPCRTALVPRFGQLAGTRWLRFGRPYYAKPLAWGPAVALGLEVAPLKVVMGVRRRLRRGRGRAGG
;
A
#
# COMPACT_ATOMS: atom_id res chain seq x y z
N MET A 1 -13.54 36.22 6.05
CA MET A 1 -12.92 34.96 5.62
C MET A 1 -12.61 35.11 4.15
N PRO A 2 -11.38 34.90 3.65
CA PRO A 2 -11.16 34.87 2.22
C PRO A 2 -12.01 33.75 1.63
N ALA A 3 -12.67 34.02 0.50
CA ALA A 3 -13.45 33.04 -0.23
C ALA A 3 -12.52 31.84 -0.56
N VAL A 4 -12.84 30.66 -0.06
CA VAL A 4 -12.15 29.43 -0.43
C VAL A 4 -12.29 29.33 -1.94
N SER A 5 -11.18 29.37 -2.67
CA SER A 5 -11.15 29.16 -4.12
C SER A 5 -11.96 27.90 -4.42
N SER A 6 -12.97 27.97 -5.26
CA SER A 6 -13.77 26.81 -5.70
C SER A 6 -12.90 25.82 -6.48
N LEU A 7 -11.81 26.31 -7.05
CA LEU A 7 -10.89 25.57 -7.92
C LEU A 7 -9.95 24.70 -7.11
N ARG A 8 -10.02 23.38 -7.36
CA ARG A 8 -9.25 22.40 -6.60
C ARG A 8 -8.05 21.84 -7.36
N VAL A 9 -8.18 21.59 -8.65
CA VAL A 9 -7.12 20.92 -9.41
C VAL A 9 -6.86 21.67 -10.72
N SER A 10 -5.57 21.95 -10.97
CA SER A 10 -5.07 22.34 -12.28
C SER A 10 -4.49 21.10 -12.97
N VAL A 11 -5.12 20.64 -14.04
CA VAL A 11 -4.61 19.54 -14.88
C VAL A 11 -3.76 20.13 -15.98
N ILE A 12 -2.46 19.84 -15.98
CA ILE A 12 -1.51 20.34 -16.98
C ILE A 12 -1.25 19.26 -18.02
N ILE A 13 -1.50 19.57 -19.30
CA ILE A 13 -1.34 18.65 -20.42
C ILE A 13 -0.27 19.20 -21.38
N PRO A 14 0.97 18.69 -21.36
CA PRO A 14 1.98 19.01 -22.37
C PRO A 14 1.62 18.29 -23.66
N ALA A 15 1.51 19.01 -24.78
CA ALA A 15 1.15 18.44 -26.08
C ALA A 15 2.16 18.81 -27.16
N TYR A 16 2.76 17.80 -27.80
CA TYR A 16 3.61 17.93 -28.97
C TYR A 16 3.36 16.76 -29.92
N ASN A 17 2.86 17.07 -31.12
CA ASN A 17 2.52 16.08 -32.16
C ASN A 17 1.76 14.90 -31.52
N ALA A 18 0.60 15.22 -30.89
CA ALA A 18 -0.11 14.31 -30.00
C ALA A 18 -1.39 13.71 -30.63
N MET A 19 -1.61 13.92 -31.93
CA MET A 19 -2.75 13.30 -32.60
C MET A 19 -2.46 11.84 -32.95
N PRO A 20 -3.45 10.94 -32.84
CA PRO A 20 -4.86 11.19 -32.49
C PRO A 20 -5.19 11.07 -30.99
N GLU A 21 -4.22 10.74 -30.12
CA GLU A 21 -4.45 10.40 -28.70
C GLU A 21 -4.94 11.59 -27.87
N LEU A 22 -4.57 12.81 -28.24
CA LEU A 22 -4.83 14.05 -27.51
C LEU A 22 -6.30 14.24 -27.13
N THR A 23 -7.22 14.01 -28.09
CA THR A 23 -8.65 14.18 -27.86
C THR A 23 -9.12 13.40 -26.64
N ARG A 24 -8.65 12.15 -26.50
CA ARG A 24 -8.99 11.29 -25.37
C ARG A 24 -8.39 11.80 -24.07
N ALA A 25 -7.13 12.23 -24.08
CA ALA A 25 -6.47 12.78 -22.90
C ALA A 25 -7.25 13.98 -22.36
N VAL A 26 -7.53 14.98 -23.18
CA VAL A 26 -8.25 16.20 -22.81
C VAL A 26 -9.68 15.88 -22.37
N THR A 27 -10.41 15.05 -23.11
CA THR A 27 -11.79 14.66 -22.76
C THR A 27 -11.84 13.96 -21.40
N SER A 28 -10.86 13.09 -21.10
CA SER A 28 -10.80 12.40 -19.80
C SER A 28 -10.62 13.36 -18.61
N ALA A 29 -9.96 14.49 -18.82
CA ALA A 29 -9.83 15.55 -17.82
C ALA A 29 -11.10 16.39 -17.70
N MET A 30 -11.81 16.64 -18.81
CA MET A 30 -13.10 17.36 -18.83
C MET A 30 -14.21 16.58 -18.12
N ASP A 31 -14.23 15.25 -18.28
CA ASP A 31 -15.28 14.36 -17.79
C ASP A 31 -15.07 13.90 -16.34
N GLN A 32 -14.18 14.55 -15.58
CA GLN A 32 -13.93 14.16 -14.18
C GLN A 32 -15.13 14.46 -13.27
N THR A 33 -15.50 13.48 -12.44
CA THR A 33 -16.61 13.58 -11.48
C THR A 33 -16.36 14.55 -10.32
N LEU A 34 -15.16 15.13 -10.21
CA LEU A 34 -14.87 16.20 -9.26
C LEU A 34 -15.70 17.46 -9.54
N GLY A 35 -16.10 17.67 -10.79
CA GLY A 35 -16.96 18.77 -11.26
C GLY A 35 -16.18 19.85 -12.03
N PRO A 36 -16.79 20.41 -13.07
CA PRO A 36 -16.13 21.36 -13.98
C PRO A 36 -15.72 22.67 -13.29
N ASP A 37 -16.48 23.13 -12.29
CA ASP A 37 -16.17 24.37 -11.55
C ASP A 37 -14.97 24.20 -10.61
N ARG A 38 -14.50 22.98 -10.41
CA ARG A 38 -13.40 22.63 -9.49
C ARG A 38 -12.12 22.23 -10.19
N ILE A 39 -12.14 22.21 -11.53
CA ILE A 39 -11.00 21.80 -12.35
C ILE A 39 -10.74 22.88 -13.39
N GLU A 40 -9.49 23.26 -13.58
CA GLU A 40 -9.00 23.90 -14.78
C GLU A 40 -8.07 22.96 -15.53
N ILE A 41 -8.09 23.02 -16.84
CA ILE A 41 -7.23 22.24 -17.71
C ILE A 41 -6.36 23.22 -18.48
N ILE A 42 -5.06 23.08 -18.34
CA ILE A 42 -4.07 23.92 -19.01
C ILE A 42 -3.32 23.04 -20.02
N ALA A 43 -3.76 23.12 -21.26
CA ALA A 43 -3.14 22.40 -22.37
C ALA A 43 -2.11 23.29 -23.07
N VAL A 44 -0.86 22.85 -23.06
CA VAL A 44 0.24 23.63 -23.66
C VAL A 44 0.70 22.94 -24.93
N ASN A 45 0.40 23.55 -26.07
CA ASN A 45 0.88 23.14 -27.39
C ASN A 45 2.32 23.61 -27.61
N ASP A 46 3.26 22.70 -27.59
CA ASP A 46 4.72 22.94 -27.67
C ASP A 46 5.22 22.94 -29.13
N GLY A 47 4.59 23.75 -30.00
CA GLY A 47 5.01 23.91 -31.40
C GLY A 47 4.68 22.71 -32.27
N SER A 48 3.51 22.10 -32.14
CA SER A 48 3.07 20.94 -32.92
C SER A 48 2.77 21.33 -34.38
N THR A 49 2.90 20.35 -35.27
CA THR A 49 2.71 20.46 -36.73
C THR A 49 1.72 19.44 -37.31
N ASP A 50 1.04 18.65 -36.44
CA ASP A 50 0.20 17.51 -36.83
C ASP A 50 -1.31 17.71 -36.60
N GLY A 51 -1.77 18.96 -36.39
CA GLY A 51 -3.16 19.26 -36.05
C GLY A 51 -3.48 19.27 -34.55
N THR A 52 -2.49 19.05 -33.70
CA THR A 52 -2.64 19.11 -32.21
C THR A 52 -3.17 20.46 -31.76
N GLY A 53 -2.65 21.58 -32.31
CA GLY A 53 -3.08 22.92 -31.93
C GLY A 53 -4.55 23.19 -32.31
N GLU A 54 -4.95 22.85 -33.51
CA GLU A 54 -6.30 22.99 -34.02
C GLU A 54 -7.32 22.18 -33.21
N GLU A 55 -6.94 20.97 -32.82
CA GLU A 55 -7.77 20.09 -31.98
C GLU A 55 -7.96 20.68 -30.58
N LEU A 56 -6.91 21.20 -29.95
CA LEU A 56 -7.01 21.90 -28.66
C LEU A 56 -7.97 23.08 -28.73
N GLU A 57 -7.85 23.94 -29.74
CA GLU A 57 -8.73 25.08 -29.97
C GLU A 57 -10.19 24.64 -30.22
N ARG A 58 -10.38 23.52 -30.93
CA ARG A 58 -11.71 22.95 -31.15
C ARG A 58 -12.36 22.52 -29.84
N LEU A 59 -11.62 21.84 -28.98
CA LEU A 59 -12.09 21.35 -27.67
C LEU A 59 -12.36 22.51 -26.71
N ALA A 60 -11.52 23.55 -26.72
CA ALA A 60 -11.65 24.73 -25.87
C ALA A 60 -12.94 25.53 -26.14
N ARG A 61 -13.40 25.58 -27.40
CA ARG A 61 -14.68 26.22 -27.72
C ARG A 61 -15.88 25.60 -26.98
N GLY A 62 -15.80 24.34 -26.62
CA GLY A 62 -16.86 23.63 -25.89
C GLY A 62 -16.64 23.52 -24.37
N CYS A 63 -15.50 23.97 -23.83
CA CYS A 63 -15.14 23.81 -22.44
C CYS A 63 -14.47 25.05 -21.85
N PRO A 64 -15.18 25.90 -21.10
CA PRO A 64 -14.62 27.11 -20.48
C PRO A 64 -13.47 26.82 -19.49
N ALA A 65 -13.38 25.60 -18.95
CA ALA A 65 -12.32 25.19 -18.04
C ALA A 65 -11.02 24.82 -18.77
N LEU A 66 -11.02 24.67 -20.10
CA LEU A 66 -9.84 24.37 -20.92
C LEU A 66 -9.17 25.64 -21.40
N HIS A 67 -7.95 25.88 -20.94
CA HIS A 67 -7.09 26.98 -21.35
C HIS A 67 -5.99 26.44 -22.26
N VAL A 68 -5.92 26.92 -23.50
CA VAL A 68 -4.89 26.53 -24.47
C VAL A 68 -3.82 27.59 -24.52
N ILE A 69 -2.57 27.15 -24.46
CA ILE A 69 -1.37 27.99 -24.59
C ILE A 69 -0.53 27.43 -25.73
N HIS A 70 -0.16 28.29 -26.66
CA HIS A 70 0.76 27.95 -27.75
C HIS A 70 2.13 28.52 -27.45
N GLN A 71 3.16 27.73 -27.62
CA GLN A 71 4.57 28.15 -27.50
C GLN A 71 5.43 27.53 -28.59
N GLU A 72 6.62 28.08 -28.79
CA GLU A 72 7.63 27.44 -29.62
C GLU A 72 8.12 26.14 -28.98
N ASN A 73 8.51 25.17 -29.80
CA ASN A 73 8.96 23.86 -29.30
C ASN A 73 10.15 23.99 -28.37
N SER A 74 9.98 23.56 -27.14
CA SER A 74 10.97 23.62 -26.06
C SER A 74 11.95 22.43 -26.04
N GLY A 75 11.75 21.45 -26.91
CA GLY A 75 12.61 20.27 -27.04
C GLY A 75 12.29 19.11 -26.10
N GLY A 76 11.30 19.23 -25.21
CA GLY A 76 10.89 18.18 -24.28
C GLY A 76 9.67 18.52 -23.47
N ALA A 77 9.13 17.57 -22.71
CA ALA A 77 7.90 17.76 -21.93
C ALA A 77 8.07 18.71 -20.72
N GLY A 78 9.29 19.03 -20.33
CA GLY A 78 9.58 19.90 -19.17
C GLY A 78 9.13 21.34 -19.40
N GLY A 79 9.40 21.90 -20.59
CA GLY A 79 9.02 23.26 -20.96
C GLY A 79 7.51 23.52 -20.85
N PRO A 80 6.67 22.78 -21.58
CA PRO A 80 5.22 22.97 -21.53
C PRO A 80 4.63 22.65 -20.14
N ARG A 81 5.20 21.73 -19.36
CA ARG A 81 4.79 21.52 -17.96
C ARG A 81 5.09 22.75 -17.09
N ASN A 82 6.25 23.39 -17.26
CA ASN A 82 6.59 24.61 -16.54
C ASN A 82 5.68 25.78 -16.93
N THR A 83 5.40 25.97 -18.21
CA THR A 83 4.43 26.94 -18.68
C THR A 83 3.05 26.72 -18.06
N GLY A 84 2.60 25.45 -18.00
CA GLY A 84 1.36 25.11 -17.30
C GLY A 84 1.40 25.41 -15.81
N LEU A 85 2.52 25.19 -15.13
CA LEU A 85 2.71 25.52 -13.70
C LEU A 85 2.59 27.03 -13.44
N ASP A 86 3.08 27.87 -14.34
CA ASP A 86 3.02 29.32 -14.19
C ASP A 86 1.57 29.86 -14.27
N HIS A 87 0.66 29.10 -14.87
CA HIS A 87 -0.77 29.44 -15.01
C HIS A 87 -1.67 28.70 -14.02
N ALA A 88 -1.14 27.70 -13.28
CA ALA A 88 -1.92 26.86 -12.38
C ALA A 88 -2.42 27.63 -11.14
N ARG A 89 -3.73 27.56 -10.87
CA ARG A 89 -4.40 28.26 -9.74
C ARG A 89 -5.06 27.31 -8.74
N GLY A 90 -5.23 26.04 -9.10
CA GLY A 90 -5.84 25.04 -8.23
C GLY A 90 -5.03 24.80 -6.95
N ASP A 91 -5.66 24.27 -5.91
CA ASP A 91 -4.98 23.86 -4.67
C ASP A 91 -3.96 22.75 -4.94
N PHE A 92 -4.24 21.94 -5.96
CA PHE A 92 -3.41 20.84 -6.42
C PHE A 92 -3.09 20.98 -7.91
N VAL A 93 -1.98 20.38 -8.32
CA VAL A 93 -1.55 20.22 -9.71
C VAL A 93 -1.50 18.75 -10.05
N PHE A 94 -1.99 18.40 -11.23
CA PHE A 94 -1.87 17.07 -11.82
C PHE A 94 -1.30 17.16 -13.24
N PHE A 95 -0.27 16.34 -13.54
CA PHE A 95 0.28 16.29 -14.90
C PHE A 95 -0.31 15.08 -15.64
N LEU A 96 -0.92 15.33 -16.79
CA LEU A 96 -1.49 14.33 -17.68
C LEU A 96 -0.77 14.36 -19.03
N ASP A 97 -0.09 13.28 -19.37
CA ASP A 97 0.57 13.17 -20.67
C ASP A 97 -0.48 13.05 -21.79
N SER A 98 -0.21 13.67 -22.94
CA SER A 98 -1.17 13.80 -24.05
C SER A 98 -1.52 12.49 -24.76
N ASP A 99 -0.80 11.40 -24.49
CA ASP A 99 -1.05 10.06 -25.02
C ASP A 99 -1.71 9.11 -23.98
N ASP A 100 -1.92 9.57 -22.75
CA ASP A 100 -2.53 8.85 -21.63
C ASP A 100 -3.93 9.39 -21.31
N TYR A 101 -4.63 8.83 -20.31
CA TYR A 101 -5.93 9.34 -19.88
C TYR A 101 -6.25 9.00 -18.42
N LEU A 102 -7.19 9.76 -17.84
CA LEU A 102 -7.66 9.58 -16.46
C LEU A 102 -8.89 8.67 -16.39
N GLY A 103 -9.01 7.92 -15.30
CA GLY A 103 -10.28 7.31 -14.91
C GLY A 103 -11.29 8.41 -14.49
N PRO A 104 -12.59 8.27 -14.79
CA PRO A 104 -13.60 9.31 -14.54
C PRO A 104 -13.64 9.84 -13.10
N ASP A 105 -13.29 9.01 -12.12
CA ASP A 105 -13.39 9.33 -10.69
C ASP A 105 -12.02 9.62 -10.04
N ALA A 106 -10.97 9.71 -10.85
CA ALA A 106 -9.58 9.80 -10.39
C ALA A 106 -9.32 11.02 -9.52
N LEU A 107 -9.59 12.21 -10.03
CA LEU A 107 -9.29 13.46 -9.32
C LEU A 107 -10.11 13.60 -8.05
N ARG A 108 -11.40 13.21 -8.07
CA ARG A 108 -12.26 13.24 -6.88
C ARG A 108 -11.69 12.38 -5.75
N ARG A 109 -11.27 11.13 -6.07
CA ARG A 109 -10.70 10.20 -5.10
C ARG A 109 -9.36 10.68 -4.56
N MET A 110 -8.49 11.17 -5.43
CA MET A 110 -7.16 11.64 -5.03
C MET A 110 -7.24 12.91 -4.17
N VAL A 111 -8.12 13.87 -4.50
CA VAL A 111 -8.35 15.08 -3.69
C VAL A 111 -8.93 14.72 -2.33
N ALA A 112 -9.94 13.84 -2.27
CA ALA A 112 -10.51 13.39 -1.02
C ALA A 112 -9.44 12.74 -0.11
N MET A 113 -8.61 11.86 -0.69
CA MET A 113 -7.52 11.20 0.04
C MET A 113 -6.50 12.21 0.59
N ALA A 114 -6.14 13.25 -0.19
CA ALA A 114 -5.23 14.31 0.26
C ALA A 114 -5.81 15.14 1.40
N ASP A 115 -7.09 15.52 1.30
CA ASP A 115 -7.76 16.36 2.28
C ASP A 115 -7.99 15.62 3.61
N GLU A 116 -8.45 14.37 3.54
CA GLU A 116 -8.72 13.53 4.72
C GLU A 116 -7.44 13.24 5.52
N ASN A 117 -6.29 13.14 4.86
CA ASN A 117 -5.05 12.72 5.49
C ASN A 117 -4.00 13.84 5.59
N GLY A 118 -4.29 15.03 5.10
CA GLY A 118 -3.38 16.18 5.14
C GLY A 118 -2.06 15.91 4.41
N THR A 119 -2.09 15.24 3.25
CA THR A 119 -0.90 14.87 2.50
C THR A 119 -0.64 15.81 1.33
N ASP A 120 0.63 15.94 0.95
CA ASP A 120 1.07 16.83 -0.12
C ASP A 120 1.10 16.15 -1.48
N ILE A 121 1.22 14.82 -1.51
CA ILE A 121 1.30 14.03 -2.75
C ILE A 121 0.34 12.85 -2.67
N VAL A 122 -0.43 12.62 -3.73
CA VAL A 122 -1.26 11.41 -3.85
C VAL A 122 -0.91 10.65 -5.12
N LEU A 123 -0.60 9.37 -4.95
CA LEU A 123 -0.44 8.42 -6.05
C LEU A 123 -1.79 7.77 -6.34
N GLY A 124 -2.26 7.85 -7.56
CA GLY A 124 -3.38 7.04 -8.05
C GLY A 124 -2.88 5.78 -8.74
N ARG A 125 -3.61 4.66 -8.59
CA ARG A 125 -3.25 3.40 -9.27
C ARG A 125 -3.15 3.62 -10.78
N ILE A 126 -2.03 3.12 -11.33
CA ILE A 126 -1.73 3.19 -12.76
C ILE A 126 -2.12 1.86 -13.40
N ALA A 127 -2.98 1.92 -14.40
CA ALA A 127 -3.36 0.79 -15.25
C ALA A 127 -2.61 0.83 -16.58
N SER A 128 -2.26 -0.34 -17.09
CA SER A 128 -1.60 -0.48 -18.39
C SER A 128 -2.60 -0.81 -19.49
N VAL A 129 -2.50 -0.09 -20.59
CA VAL A 129 -3.22 -0.39 -21.82
C VAL A 129 -2.23 -0.72 -22.91
N GLY A 130 -2.31 -1.93 -23.50
CA GLY A 130 -1.39 -2.37 -24.53
C GLY A 130 -0.08 -2.95 -23.99
N GLY A 131 -0.02 -3.40 -22.73
CA GLY A 131 1.09 -4.17 -22.17
C GLY A 131 2.29 -3.37 -21.67
N ARG A 132 2.16 -2.05 -21.49
CA ARG A 132 3.22 -1.23 -20.87
C ARG A 132 3.42 -1.64 -19.40
N ALA A 133 4.66 -1.86 -18.99
CA ALA A 133 4.96 -2.19 -17.59
C ALA A 133 4.61 -1.02 -16.66
N VAL A 134 3.90 -1.32 -15.56
CA VAL A 134 3.50 -0.33 -14.55
C VAL A 134 3.92 -0.79 -13.15
N PRO A 135 4.22 0.14 -12.23
CA PRO A 135 4.50 -0.20 -10.84
C PRO A 135 3.30 -0.88 -10.19
N ARG A 136 3.50 -2.04 -9.55
CA ARG A 136 2.43 -2.76 -8.84
C ARG A 136 2.60 -2.72 -7.32
N ALA A 137 3.84 -2.73 -6.85
CA ALA A 137 4.16 -2.88 -5.43
C ALA A 137 3.56 -1.78 -4.55
N VAL A 138 3.52 -0.53 -5.03
CA VAL A 138 2.96 0.61 -4.29
C VAL A 138 1.43 0.60 -4.24
N PHE A 139 0.75 -0.06 -5.21
CA PHE A 139 -0.70 -0.05 -5.39
C PHE A 139 -1.40 -1.33 -4.91
N GLN A 140 -0.84 -2.05 -3.94
CA GLN A 140 -1.46 -3.27 -3.43
C GLN A 140 -2.66 -2.99 -2.52
N TYR A 141 -2.67 -1.87 -1.81
CA TYR A 141 -3.76 -1.41 -0.95
C TYR A 141 -3.72 0.11 -0.79
N ASN A 142 -4.85 0.69 -0.40
CA ASN A 142 -4.93 2.12 -0.08
C ASN A 142 -4.03 2.44 1.11
N GLN A 143 -3.22 3.49 0.97
CA GLN A 143 -2.36 3.98 2.04
C GLN A 143 -2.79 5.42 2.36
N PRO A 144 -3.56 5.64 3.43
CA PRO A 144 -4.03 6.98 3.81
C PRO A 144 -2.89 7.97 4.04
N ARG A 145 -1.84 7.51 4.72
CA ARG A 145 -0.61 8.30 4.93
C ARG A 145 0.60 7.36 5.00
N THR A 146 1.59 7.65 4.18
CA THR A 146 2.85 6.92 4.11
C THR A 146 4.02 7.87 3.79
N ASP A 147 5.23 7.34 3.65
CA ASP A 147 6.42 8.06 3.26
C ASP A 147 7.28 7.23 2.28
N ILE A 148 8.35 7.82 1.76
CA ILE A 148 9.25 7.18 0.78
C ILE A 148 10.16 6.10 1.36
N PHE A 149 10.35 6.04 2.67
CA PHE A 149 11.27 5.12 3.34
C PHE A 149 10.57 3.83 3.76
N SER A 150 9.29 3.93 4.14
CA SER A 150 8.45 2.80 4.61
C SER A 150 7.60 2.18 3.51
N SER A 151 7.49 2.81 2.33
CA SER A 151 6.69 2.36 1.20
C SER A 151 7.49 2.20 -0.09
N HIS A 152 6.82 1.73 -1.14
CA HIS A 152 7.39 1.66 -2.49
C HIS A 152 7.15 2.93 -3.33
N ALA A 153 6.69 4.04 -2.72
CA ALA A 153 6.34 5.27 -3.43
C ALA A 153 7.50 5.83 -4.26
N TYR A 154 8.72 5.82 -3.72
CA TYR A 154 9.90 6.34 -4.42
C TYR A 154 10.31 5.56 -5.69
N LEU A 155 9.78 4.35 -5.89
CA LEU A 155 9.97 3.62 -7.15
C LEU A 155 9.20 4.24 -8.34
N THR A 156 8.30 5.20 -8.05
CA THR A 156 7.47 5.86 -9.06
C THR A 156 7.88 7.32 -9.22
N LEU A 157 8.86 7.62 -10.06
CA LEU A 157 9.36 8.99 -10.27
C LEU A 157 8.71 9.72 -11.47
N GLY A 158 7.75 9.11 -12.17
CA GLY A 158 6.96 9.82 -13.18
C GLY A 158 6.06 10.90 -12.56
N PRO A 159 5.65 11.93 -13.29
CA PRO A 159 4.92 13.08 -12.74
C PRO A 159 3.41 12.83 -12.55
N TRP A 160 2.89 11.67 -12.92
CA TRP A 160 1.47 11.29 -12.92
C TRP A 160 0.90 11.14 -11.50
N LYS A 161 0.86 12.25 -10.76
CA LYS A 161 0.46 12.33 -9.35
C LYS A 161 -0.27 13.64 -9.09
N LEU A 162 -1.07 13.64 -8.05
CA LEU A 162 -1.62 14.87 -7.51
C LEU A 162 -0.59 15.48 -6.56
N PHE A 163 -0.14 16.68 -6.84
CA PHE A 163 0.78 17.46 -6.01
C PHE A 163 0.06 18.65 -5.40
N ARG A 164 0.24 18.90 -4.13
CA ARG A 164 -0.21 20.16 -3.51
C ARG A 164 0.58 21.31 -4.11
N ARG A 165 -0.10 22.32 -4.69
CA ARG A 165 0.55 23.46 -5.36
C ARG A 165 1.49 24.22 -4.46
N SER A 166 1.13 24.42 -3.18
CA SER A 166 2.00 25.09 -2.20
C SER A 166 3.32 24.34 -1.93
N LEU A 167 3.38 23.02 -2.11
CA LEU A 167 4.66 22.27 -2.06
C LEU A 167 5.57 22.67 -3.23
N ILE A 168 5.00 22.73 -4.45
CA ILE A 168 5.74 23.11 -5.67
C ILE A 168 6.26 24.56 -5.54
N GLU A 169 5.41 25.46 -5.10
CA GLU A 169 5.74 26.87 -4.92
C GLU A 169 6.82 27.12 -3.85
N ARG A 170 6.65 26.50 -2.67
CA ARG A 170 7.61 26.61 -1.55
C ARG A 170 9.01 26.16 -1.93
N LEU A 171 9.11 25.13 -2.75
CA LEU A 171 10.38 24.56 -3.18
C LEU A 171 10.88 25.12 -4.51
N HIS A 172 10.12 26.01 -5.13
CA HIS A 172 10.39 26.55 -6.47
C HIS A 172 10.67 25.45 -7.49
N LEU A 173 9.90 24.34 -7.43
CA LEU A 173 10.11 23.20 -8.29
C LEU A 173 9.81 23.54 -9.75
N ARG A 174 10.74 23.19 -10.63
CA ARG A 174 10.60 23.29 -12.08
C ARG A 174 11.20 22.04 -12.74
N PHE A 175 10.62 21.65 -13.83
CA PHE A 175 11.21 20.64 -14.69
C PHE A 175 12.46 21.20 -15.37
N PRO A 176 13.59 20.49 -15.32
CA PRO A 176 14.79 20.96 -16.02
C PRO A 176 14.56 20.89 -17.54
N PRO A 177 15.27 21.72 -18.32
CA PRO A 177 15.11 21.80 -19.80
C PRO A 177 15.81 20.64 -20.50
N TYR A 178 15.57 19.40 -20.03
CA TYR A 178 16.15 18.20 -20.63
C TYR A 178 15.11 17.48 -21.48
N ARG A 179 15.59 16.89 -22.58
CA ARG A 179 14.72 16.12 -23.47
C ARG A 179 14.20 14.84 -22.82
N ASN A 180 14.96 14.28 -21.88
CA ASN A 180 14.65 13.03 -21.22
C ASN A 180 15.09 13.05 -19.74
N CYS A 181 14.38 12.32 -18.89
CA CYS A 181 14.61 12.24 -17.44
C CYS A 181 14.35 13.55 -16.69
N GLU A 182 13.63 14.50 -17.25
CA GLU A 182 13.25 15.78 -16.65
C GLU A 182 12.28 15.62 -15.46
N ASP A 183 11.48 14.57 -15.49
CA ASP A 183 10.44 14.26 -14.50
C ASP A 183 11.01 13.75 -13.16
N LYS A 184 12.12 13.03 -13.20
CA LYS A 184 12.69 12.37 -12.03
C LYS A 184 13.23 13.34 -10.98
N PRO A 185 14.06 14.34 -11.30
CA PRO A 185 14.53 15.32 -10.34
C PRO A 185 13.39 16.12 -9.70
N PHE A 186 12.39 16.52 -10.49
CA PHE A 186 11.19 17.20 -10.01
C PHE A 186 10.44 16.36 -8.98
N THR A 187 10.13 15.13 -9.35
CA THR A 187 9.35 14.22 -8.48
C THR A 187 10.17 13.79 -7.25
N ALA A 188 11.48 13.55 -7.40
CA ALA A 188 12.36 13.23 -6.29
C ALA A 188 12.40 14.38 -5.26
N ALA A 189 12.59 15.62 -5.71
CA ALA A 189 12.57 16.77 -4.84
C ALA A 189 11.24 16.95 -4.12
N ALA A 190 10.11 16.77 -4.82
CA ALA A 190 8.78 16.79 -4.22
C ALA A 190 8.61 15.71 -3.14
N TYR A 191 8.99 14.48 -3.41
CA TYR A 191 8.92 13.36 -2.47
C TYR A 191 9.77 13.56 -1.22
N LEU A 192 11.00 14.06 -1.40
CA LEU A 192 11.95 14.28 -0.30
C LEU A 192 11.49 15.38 0.66
N ASN A 193 10.57 16.23 0.24
CA ASN A 193 10.10 17.39 1.02
C ASN A 193 8.59 17.36 1.32
N ALA A 194 7.87 16.32 0.91
CA ALA A 194 6.45 16.17 1.21
C ALA A 194 6.23 15.91 2.70
N SER A 195 5.23 16.55 3.29
CA SER A 195 4.81 16.30 4.68
C SER A 195 4.15 14.93 4.85
N GLY A 196 3.69 14.33 3.74
CA GLY A 196 3.11 12.99 3.69
C GLY A 196 2.66 12.64 2.27
N ILE A 197 2.55 11.36 2.03
CA ILE A 197 2.15 10.76 0.76
C ILE A 197 0.93 9.87 1.00
N SER A 198 -0.06 9.91 0.11
CA SER A 198 -1.18 8.98 0.10
C SER A 198 -1.17 8.13 -1.17
N VAL A 199 -1.81 6.95 -1.11
CA VAL A 199 -1.95 6.06 -2.26
C VAL A 199 -3.40 5.61 -2.40
N VAL A 200 -4.00 5.86 -3.57
CA VAL A 200 -5.29 5.31 -3.99
C VAL A 200 -5.02 4.07 -4.84
N ALA A 201 -5.29 2.90 -4.29
CA ALA A 201 -4.99 1.61 -4.92
C ALA A 201 -6.23 0.81 -5.32
N ASP A 202 -7.41 1.19 -4.87
CA ASP A 202 -8.69 0.51 -5.12
C ASP A 202 -9.41 0.99 -6.40
N TYR A 203 -8.79 1.95 -7.13
CA TYR A 203 -9.35 2.51 -8.35
C TYR A 203 -8.26 2.86 -9.35
N ASP A 204 -8.46 2.52 -10.64
CA ASP A 204 -7.54 2.88 -11.73
C ASP A 204 -7.67 4.37 -12.05
N CYS A 205 -6.75 5.17 -11.52
CA CYS A 205 -6.76 6.62 -11.67
C CYS A 205 -6.13 7.09 -12.98
N TYR A 206 -5.09 6.41 -13.44
CA TYR A 206 -4.28 6.81 -14.58
C TYR A 206 -4.03 5.63 -15.51
N TYR A 207 -4.26 5.80 -16.81
CA TYR A 207 -4.09 4.77 -17.83
C TYR A 207 -2.94 5.13 -18.75
N VAL A 208 -1.83 4.37 -18.66
CA VAL A 208 -0.68 4.52 -19.56
C VAL A 208 -0.86 3.71 -20.83
N ARG A 209 -0.52 4.31 -21.97
CA ARG A 209 -0.62 3.66 -23.28
C ARG A 209 0.72 3.66 -24.04
N TYR A 210 0.88 2.69 -24.93
CA TYR A 210 1.80 2.86 -26.06
C TYR A 210 1.06 3.54 -27.20
N ARG A 211 1.66 4.55 -27.83
CA ARG A 211 1.19 5.09 -29.11
C ARG A 211 1.17 3.98 -30.14
N GLU A 212 0.19 3.97 -31.03
CA GLU A 212 0.05 2.92 -32.06
C GLU A 212 1.29 2.83 -32.95
N ASN A 213 1.88 3.97 -33.29
CA ASN A 213 3.12 4.08 -34.05
C ASN A 213 4.40 3.89 -33.22
N ARG A 214 4.29 3.59 -31.91
CA ARG A 214 5.41 3.48 -30.97
C ARG A 214 6.35 4.70 -30.89
N SER A 215 5.85 5.87 -31.20
CA SER A 215 6.61 7.14 -31.17
C SER A 215 6.73 7.75 -29.75
N ASN A 216 6.40 6.99 -28.69
CA ASN A 216 6.56 7.45 -27.32
C ASN A 216 8.02 7.89 -27.08
N LEU A 217 8.22 9.06 -26.49
CA LEU A 217 9.54 9.65 -26.24
C LEU A 217 10.49 8.69 -25.49
N THR A 218 9.94 7.90 -24.57
CA THR A 218 10.69 6.87 -23.82
C THR A 218 11.31 5.80 -24.73
N LEU A 219 10.73 5.54 -25.91
CA LEU A 219 11.22 4.55 -26.87
C LEU A 219 12.16 5.16 -27.90
N THR A 220 11.95 6.41 -28.29
CA THR A 220 12.66 7.08 -29.38
C THR A 220 13.88 7.89 -28.95
N ALA A 221 13.86 8.46 -27.74
CA ALA A 221 15.00 9.21 -27.18
C ALA A 221 15.84 8.32 -26.25
N SER A 222 16.47 7.27 -26.82
CA SER A 222 17.21 6.27 -26.05
C SER A 222 18.70 6.55 -25.91
N ASP A 223 19.22 7.64 -26.46
CA ASP A 223 20.63 7.98 -26.50
C ASP A 223 21.13 8.47 -25.13
N LEU A 224 22.34 8.11 -24.77
CA LEU A 224 22.98 8.55 -23.52
C LEU A 224 23.08 10.06 -23.42
N ILE A 225 23.43 10.73 -24.53
CA ILE A 225 23.65 12.17 -24.56
C ILE A 225 22.45 12.98 -23.97
N HIS A 226 21.22 12.54 -24.26
CA HIS A 226 20.01 13.23 -23.78
C HIS A 226 19.60 12.83 -22.35
N ARG A 227 20.32 11.89 -21.73
CA ARG A 227 20.03 11.38 -20.38
C ARG A 227 21.04 11.81 -19.32
N MET A 228 22.28 12.11 -19.72
CA MET A 228 23.39 12.33 -18.78
C MET A 228 23.10 13.44 -17.76
N ASP A 229 22.60 14.59 -18.21
CA ASP A 229 22.28 15.71 -17.33
C ASP A 229 21.14 15.38 -16.37
N GLY A 230 20.10 14.70 -16.86
CA GLY A 230 18.98 14.26 -16.01
C GLY A 230 19.42 13.23 -14.95
N ILE A 231 20.32 12.30 -15.32
CA ILE A 231 20.89 11.31 -14.39
C ILE A 231 21.71 12.03 -13.31
N ARG A 232 22.62 12.93 -13.72
CA ARG A 232 23.43 13.72 -12.80
C ARG A 232 22.56 14.47 -11.80
N LEU A 233 21.53 15.16 -12.30
CA LEU A 233 20.63 15.95 -11.44
C LEU A 233 19.82 15.08 -10.48
N CYS A 234 19.50 13.81 -10.83
CA CYS A 234 18.87 12.88 -9.89
C CYS A 234 19.74 12.64 -8.65
N PHE A 235 21.03 12.35 -8.84
CA PHE A 235 21.97 12.14 -7.74
C PHE A 235 22.14 13.42 -6.90
N GLU A 236 22.34 14.55 -7.54
CA GLU A 236 22.50 15.85 -6.89
C GLU A 236 21.24 16.25 -6.10
N THR A 237 20.05 15.95 -6.63
CA THR A 237 18.78 16.20 -5.95
C THR A 237 18.68 15.42 -4.65
N VAL A 238 19.00 14.13 -4.65
CA VAL A 238 19.00 13.33 -3.43
C VAL A 238 20.03 13.87 -2.43
N ALA A 239 21.24 14.19 -2.90
CA ALA A 239 22.32 14.72 -2.05
C ALA A 239 22.02 16.10 -1.46
N ARG A 240 21.21 16.91 -2.13
CA ARG A 240 20.77 18.23 -1.64
C ARG A 240 19.85 18.13 -0.44
N TYR A 241 18.98 17.11 -0.40
CA TYR A 241 17.94 17.01 0.62
C TYR A 241 18.19 15.94 1.69
N LEU A 242 19.15 15.06 1.49
CA LEU A 242 19.51 14.03 2.45
C LEU A 242 21.00 14.05 2.78
N GLU A 243 21.31 14.16 4.05
CA GLU A 243 22.67 14.00 4.55
C GLU A 243 23.18 12.56 4.35
N PRO A 244 24.53 12.38 4.21
CA PRO A 244 25.12 11.04 4.15
C PRO A 244 24.66 10.15 5.31
N GLY A 245 24.29 8.90 4.98
CA GLY A 245 23.83 7.92 5.96
C GLY A 245 22.77 6.96 5.42
N PRO A 246 22.22 6.07 6.26
CA PRO A 246 21.37 4.97 5.83
C PRO A 246 20.12 5.38 5.05
N ARG A 247 19.51 6.52 5.38
CA ARG A 247 18.34 7.06 4.66
C ARG A 247 18.69 7.50 3.25
N ARG A 248 19.84 8.22 3.11
CA ARG A 248 20.35 8.62 1.79
C ARG A 248 20.72 7.39 0.96
N ASP A 249 21.41 6.43 1.54
CA ASP A 249 21.79 5.19 0.86
C ASP A 249 20.58 4.39 0.37
N GLN A 250 19.50 4.34 1.16
CA GLN A 250 18.26 3.69 0.77
C GLN A 250 17.67 4.29 -0.51
N ILE A 251 17.63 5.62 -0.60
CA ILE A 251 17.09 6.34 -1.75
C ILE A 251 18.08 6.30 -2.94
N MET A 252 19.36 6.53 -2.66
CA MET A 252 20.43 6.57 -3.65
C MET A 252 20.59 5.24 -4.38
N ARG A 253 20.40 4.10 -3.69
CA ARG A 253 20.45 2.77 -4.28
C ARG A 253 19.57 2.66 -5.53
N ARG A 254 18.33 3.17 -5.49
CA ARG A 254 17.43 3.14 -6.64
C ARG A 254 18.03 3.88 -7.84
N HIS A 255 18.66 5.04 -7.61
CA HIS A 255 19.31 5.80 -8.68
C HIS A 255 20.54 5.08 -9.20
N VAL A 256 21.31 4.43 -8.33
CA VAL A 256 22.43 3.59 -8.76
C VAL A 256 21.94 2.44 -9.65
N GLU A 257 20.92 1.69 -9.22
CA GLU A 257 20.43 0.54 -9.99
C GLU A 257 19.82 0.95 -11.34
N TRP A 258 19.07 2.06 -11.40
CA TRP A 258 18.25 2.44 -12.57
C TRP A 258 18.90 3.51 -13.43
N GLU A 259 19.53 4.52 -12.84
CA GLU A 259 20.12 5.65 -13.57
C GLU A 259 21.61 5.47 -13.84
N LEU A 260 22.35 4.69 -13.05
CA LEU A 260 23.76 4.38 -13.32
C LEU A 260 23.91 3.01 -14.02
N CYS A 261 23.53 1.93 -13.35
CA CYS A 261 23.77 0.56 -13.87
C CYS A 261 22.88 0.22 -15.08
N GLY A 262 21.64 0.71 -15.12
CA GLY A 262 20.75 0.51 -16.26
C GLY A 262 21.32 1.01 -17.58
N PRO A 263 21.70 2.29 -17.70
CA PRO A 263 22.37 2.83 -18.87
C PRO A 263 23.73 2.19 -19.19
N LEU A 264 24.53 1.85 -18.18
CA LEU A 264 25.79 1.12 -18.40
C LEU A 264 25.57 -0.20 -19.13
N ARG A 265 24.54 -0.97 -18.72
CA ARG A 265 24.22 -2.26 -19.36
C ARG A 265 23.53 -2.12 -20.71
N GLY A 266 22.65 -1.15 -20.85
CA GLY A 266 21.71 -1.08 -21.96
C GLY A 266 22.03 -0.07 -23.04
N LEU A 267 22.69 1.02 -22.70
CA LEU A 267 22.91 2.15 -23.60
C LEU A 267 24.41 2.31 -23.98
N LEU A 268 25.31 2.29 -23.00
CA LEU A 268 26.76 2.46 -23.29
C LEU A 268 27.29 1.53 -24.38
N PRO A 269 26.90 0.24 -24.46
CA PRO A 269 27.36 -0.64 -25.55
C PRO A 269 26.84 -0.29 -26.95
N ARG A 270 25.89 0.62 -27.07
CA ARG A 270 25.29 1.07 -28.34
C ARG A 270 25.92 2.32 -28.89
N GLU A 271 26.67 3.05 -28.06
CA GLU A 271 27.40 4.24 -28.47
C GLU A 271 28.63 3.89 -29.31
N SER A 272 29.16 4.87 -30.05
CA SER A 272 30.48 4.69 -30.67
C SER A 272 31.52 4.42 -29.60
N GLU A 273 32.53 3.63 -29.90
CA GLU A 273 33.56 3.30 -28.91
C GLU A 273 34.31 4.56 -28.45
N GLN A 274 34.49 5.53 -29.32
CA GLN A 274 35.08 6.81 -28.99
C GLN A 274 34.22 7.59 -28.01
N ASP A 275 32.93 7.80 -28.29
CA ASP A 275 32.03 8.53 -27.38
C ASP A 275 31.89 7.80 -26.05
N ALA A 276 31.77 6.45 -26.09
CA ALA A 276 31.67 5.64 -24.89
C ALA A 276 32.88 5.83 -23.98
N ARG A 277 34.11 5.85 -24.55
CA ARG A 277 35.36 5.98 -23.84
C ARG A 277 35.64 7.41 -23.34
N GLU A 278 35.49 8.39 -24.22
CA GLU A 278 35.96 9.76 -23.96
C GLU A 278 34.93 10.62 -23.28
N ARG A 279 33.63 10.38 -23.55
CA ARG A 279 32.53 11.22 -23.08
C ARG A 279 31.76 10.60 -21.94
N PHE A 280 31.28 9.35 -22.06
CA PHE A 280 30.36 8.79 -21.12
C PHE A 280 31.03 8.04 -19.98
N PHE A 281 32.05 7.28 -20.24
CA PHE A 281 32.73 6.48 -19.20
C PHE A 281 33.30 7.32 -18.04
N PRO A 282 33.96 8.48 -18.29
CA PRO A 282 34.46 9.33 -17.21
C PRO A 282 33.35 9.80 -16.26
N GLU A 283 32.18 10.17 -16.80
CA GLU A 283 31.03 10.61 -15.99
C GLU A 283 30.47 9.46 -15.14
N PHE A 284 30.25 8.29 -15.73
CA PHE A 284 29.80 7.10 -14.99
C PHE A 284 30.79 6.71 -13.89
N ARG A 285 32.10 6.78 -14.18
CA ARG A 285 33.14 6.52 -13.20
C ARG A 285 33.12 7.54 -12.06
N HIS A 286 32.93 8.82 -12.37
CA HIS A 286 32.78 9.88 -11.38
C HIS A 286 31.60 9.58 -10.47
N TRP A 287 30.42 9.26 -11.02
CA TRP A 287 29.24 8.94 -10.22
C TRP A 287 29.41 7.69 -9.35
N ALA A 288 30.02 6.63 -9.89
CA ALA A 288 30.31 5.42 -9.14
C ALA A 288 31.28 5.68 -7.97
N ARG A 289 32.22 6.60 -8.11
CA ARG A 289 33.12 6.99 -7.03
C ARG A 289 32.47 7.90 -6.01
N THR A 290 31.57 8.77 -6.44
CA THR A 290 30.95 9.81 -5.57
C THR A 290 29.76 9.25 -4.80
N TRP A 291 28.89 8.47 -5.44
CA TRP A 291 27.56 8.11 -4.90
C TRP A 291 27.44 6.68 -4.41
N MET A 292 28.37 5.81 -4.75
CA MET A 292 28.35 4.41 -4.32
C MET A 292 29.03 4.29 -2.95
N THR A 293 28.25 3.98 -1.91
CA THR A 293 28.75 3.57 -0.60
C THR A 293 28.87 2.03 -0.51
N ASP A 294 29.60 1.52 0.48
CA ASP A 294 29.68 0.08 0.70
C ASP A 294 28.29 -0.50 1.06
N ALA A 295 27.48 0.24 1.81
CA ALA A 295 26.10 -0.15 2.13
C ALA A 295 25.18 -0.27 0.90
N ILE A 296 25.39 0.56 -0.13
CA ILE A 296 24.70 0.44 -1.42
C ILE A 296 25.27 -0.75 -2.19
N PHE A 297 26.60 -0.87 -2.26
CA PHE A 297 27.29 -1.93 -2.99
C PHE A 297 26.84 -3.32 -2.56
N GLU A 298 26.72 -3.56 -1.25
CA GLU A 298 26.23 -4.83 -0.71
C GLU A 298 24.78 -5.16 -1.10
N ARG A 299 23.97 -4.13 -1.39
CA ARG A 299 22.52 -4.24 -1.65
C ARG A 299 22.14 -4.24 -3.13
N ILE A 300 23.04 -4.00 -4.06
CA ILE A 300 22.79 -4.11 -5.51
C ILE A 300 23.12 -5.52 -6.02
N ASP A 301 22.63 -5.86 -7.22
CA ASP A 301 22.84 -7.18 -7.83
C ASP A 301 24.30 -7.43 -8.21
N ALA A 302 24.71 -8.69 -8.23
CA ALA A 302 26.10 -9.10 -8.58
C ALA A 302 26.56 -8.53 -9.93
N PRO A 303 25.79 -8.57 -11.03
CA PRO A 303 26.19 -7.94 -12.29
C PRO A 303 26.47 -6.43 -12.15
N ASP A 304 25.68 -5.74 -11.32
CA ASP A 304 25.88 -4.30 -11.07
C ASP A 304 27.11 -4.05 -10.21
N ARG A 305 27.37 -4.90 -9.20
CA ARG A 305 28.59 -4.82 -8.39
C ARG A 305 29.84 -5.02 -9.25
N LEU A 306 29.82 -5.99 -10.17
CA LEU A 306 30.91 -6.22 -11.10
C LEU A 306 31.15 -4.98 -11.97
N LEU A 307 30.09 -4.42 -12.60
CA LEU A 307 30.22 -3.21 -13.42
C LEU A 307 30.76 -2.02 -12.61
N ILE A 308 30.27 -1.79 -11.40
CA ILE A 308 30.74 -0.73 -10.53
C ILE A 308 32.20 -0.92 -10.12
N HIS A 309 32.59 -2.15 -9.77
CA HIS A 309 33.98 -2.45 -9.44
C HIS A 309 34.93 -2.13 -10.61
N LEU A 310 34.62 -2.64 -11.81
CA LEU A 310 35.40 -2.39 -13.02
C LEU A 310 35.45 -0.91 -13.40
N LEU A 311 34.33 -0.20 -13.26
CA LEU A 311 34.20 1.23 -13.50
C LEU A 311 35.10 2.05 -12.56
N ARG A 312 35.09 1.73 -11.25
CA ARG A 312 35.95 2.36 -10.24
C ARG A 312 37.44 2.09 -10.48
N ALA A 313 37.76 0.90 -10.99
CA ALA A 313 39.11 0.46 -11.34
C ALA A 313 39.60 1.02 -12.69
N ASP A 314 38.81 1.85 -13.38
CA ASP A 314 39.14 2.44 -14.67
C ASP A 314 39.31 1.41 -15.82
N ARG A 315 38.57 0.31 -15.76
CA ARG A 315 38.68 -0.83 -16.69
C ARG A 315 37.65 -0.75 -17.81
N PHE A 316 37.79 0.20 -18.71
CA PHE A 316 36.81 0.49 -19.77
C PHE A 316 36.45 -0.72 -20.62
N GLU A 317 37.46 -1.46 -21.16
CA GLU A 317 37.23 -2.61 -22.03
C GLU A 317 36.43 -3.73 -21.32
N ASP A 318 36.74 -3.95 -20.05
CA ASP A 318 36.02 -4.95 -19.26
C ASP A 318 34.60 -4.54 -18.99
N VAL A 319 34.32 -3.24 -18.69
CA VAL A 319 32.96 -2.71 -18.55
C VAL A 319 32.18 -2.94 -19.84
N LEU A 320 32.73 -2.62 -21.02
CA LEU A 320 32.06 -2.86 -22.28
C LEU A 320 31.83 -4.37 -22.55
N THR A 321 32.81 -5.19 -22.21
CA THR A 321 32.72 -6.65 -22.37
C THR A 321 31.59 -7.23 -21.50
N VAL A 322 31.53 -6.87 -20.22
CA VAL A 322 30.46 -7.30 -19.30
C VAL A 322 29.10 -6.78 -19.77
N ALA A 323 29.00 -5.52 -20.16
CA ALA A 323 27.76 -4.92 -20.64
C ALA A 323 27.23 -5.57 -21.92
N ARG A 324 28.10 -5.80 -22.92
CA ARG A 324 27.74 -6.47 -24.18
C ARG A 324 27.28 -7.92 -23.98
N ASN A 325 27.86 -8.61 -23.01
CA ASN A 325 27.56 -10.01 -22.73
C ASN A 325 26.50 -10.22 -21.64
N ALA A 326 25.92 -9.16 -21.06
CA ALA A 326 25.04 -9.23 -19.89
C ALA A 326 23.92 -10.28 -20.01
N LYS A 327 23.22 -10.36 -21.17
CA LYS A 327 22.16 -11.36 -21.42
C LYS A 327 22.67 -12.81 -21.44
N ARG A 328 23.87 -13.05 -21.99
CA ARG A 328 24.50 -14.36 -22.01
C ARG A 328 24.97 -14.74 -20.62
N ASP A 329 25.60 -13.81 -19.94
CA ASP A 329 26.20 -14.04 -18.63
C ASP A 329 25.16 -14.22 -17.52
N ALA A 330 23.99 -13.60 -17.65
CA ALA A 330 22.83 -13.84 -16.76
C ALA A 330 22.32 -15.30 -16.75
N ARG A 331 22.67 -16.09 -17.77
CA ARG A 331 22.30 -17.52 -17.89
C ARG A 331 23.37 -18.47 -17.39
N ARG A 332 24.46 -17.96 -16.82
CA ARG A 332 25.55 -18.81 -16.29
C ARG A 332 25.11 -19.45 -14.98
N GLY A 333 25.66 -20.63 -14.71
CA GLY A 333 25.38 -21.38 -13.51
C GLY A 333 25.87 -20.69 -12.23
N HIS A 334 25.61 -21.32 -11.11
CA HIS A 334 25.94 -20.86 -9.77
C HIS A 334 26.76 -21.91 -9.03
N ARG A 335 27.52 -21.49 -8.02
CA ARG A 335 28.31 -22.36 -7.17
C ARG A 335 28.06 -22.05 -5.70
N VAL A 336 27.71 -23.07 -4.94
CA VAL A 336 27.67 -22.98 -3.46
C VAL A 336 29.07 -23.26 -2.93
N ASP A 337 29.58 -22.37 -2.10
CA ASP A 337 30.88 -22.51 -1.43
C ASP A 337 30.82 -21.88 -0.04
N LYS A 338 31.03 -22.69 1.01
CA LYS A 338 31.05 -22.29 2.43
C LYS A 338 29.84 -21.43 2.84
N GLY A 339 28.63 -21.86 2.46
CA GLY A 339 27.40 -21.19 2.80
C GLY A 339 27.12 -19.88 2.03
N ARG A 340 27.87 -19.65 0.97
CA ARG A 340 27.64 -18.56 0.00
C ARG A 340 27.38 -19.11 -1.38
N VAL A 341 26.63 -18.36 -2.17
CA VAL A 341 26.30 -18.70 -3.56
C VAL A 341 26.89 -17.65 -4.47
N TYR A 342 27.69 -18.10 -5.45
CA TYR A 342 28.40 -17.23 -6.36
C TYR A 342 27.92 -17.45 -7.80
N TRP A 343 27.72 -16.35 -8.50
CA TRP A 343 27.47 -16.34 -9.94
C TRP A 343 28.76 -16.67 -10.71
N LEU A 344 28.71 -17.69 -11.58
CA LEU A 344 29.88 -18.20 -12.33
C LEU A 344 30.19 -17.33 -13.58
N HIS A 345 30.59 -16.09 -13.32
CA HIS A 345 31.10 -15.22 -14.38
C HIS A 345 32.53 -15.58 -14.75
N PRO A 346 33.03 -15.32 -16.00
CA PRO A 346 34.44 -15.61 -16.40
C PRO A 346 35.48 -14.95 -15.48
N PHE A 347 35.18 -13.81 -14.88
CA PHE A 347 36.07 -13.12 -13.94
C PHE A 347 36.03 -13.67 -12.53
N PHE A 348 35.13 -14.62 -12.22
CA PHE A 348 35.05 -15.20 -10.88
C PHE A 348 36.26 -16.06 -10.59
N ARG A 349 37.07 -15.63 -9.61
CA ARG A 349 38.33 -16.29 -9.22
C ARG A 349 39.32 -16.47 -10.37
N ASP A 350 39.27 -15.63 -11.39
CA ASP A 350 40.29 -15.48 -12.38
C ASP A 350 41.40 -14.55 -11.82
N HIS A 351 42.57 -15.12 -11.57
CA HIS A 351 43.68 -14.36 -10.99
C HIS A 351 44.16 -13.20 -11.89
N ALA A 352 43.99 -13.31 -13.22
CA ALA A 352 44.32 -12.23 -14.12
C ALA A 352 43.31 -11.10 -14.09
N ALA A 353 42.06 -11.41 -13.77
CA ALA A 353 40.98 -10.42 -13.65
C ALA A 353 41.01 -9.60 -12.36
N ASP A 354 41.56 -10.15 -11.29
CA ASP A 354 41.66 -9.48 -9.96
C ASP A 354 40.37 -8.80 -9.50
N VAL A 355 39.27 -9.55 -9.54
CA VAL A 355 37.93 -9.08 -9.11
C VAL A 355 37.53 -9.80 -7.82
N PRO A 356 37.18 -9.07 -6.75
CA PRO A 356 36.79 -9.65 -5.48
C PRO A 356 35.58 -10.58 -5.56
N ASP A 357 35.56 -11.67 -4.81
CA ASP A 357 34.43 -12.63 -4.69
C ASP A 357 33.12 -11.93 -4.36
N ALA A 358 33.16 -10.84 -3.58
CA ALA A 358 31.97 -10.02 -3.25
C ALA A 358 31.20 -9.49 -4.47
N CYS A 359 31.88 -9.32 -5.62
CA CYS A 359 31.22 -8.90 -6.87
C CYS A 359 30.32 -9.99 -7.46
N PHE A 360 30.53 -11.26 -7.07
CA PHE A 360 29.81 -12.42 -7.59
C PHE A 360 28.88 -13.06 -6.57
N ASP A 361 28.91 -12.63 -5.30
CA ASP A 361 28.09 -13.17 -4.23
C ASP A 361 26.62 -12.78 -4.40
N ILE A 362 25.76 -13.76 -4.69
CA ILE A 362 24.31 -13.57 -4.84
C ILE A 362 23.51 -14.06 -3.64
N THR A 363 24.16 -14.57 -2.61
CA THR A 363 23.52 -15.23 -1.44
C THR A 363 22.38 -14.40 -0.85
N GLY A 364 22.62 -13.12 -0.60
CA GLY A 364 21.65 -12.23 0.04
C GLY A 364 20.42 -11.91 -0.84
N ARG A 365 20.44 -12.23 -2.13
CA ARG A 365 19.38 -11.88 -3.11
C ARG A 365 18.70 -13.10 -3.74
N LEU A 366 19.08 -14.30 -3.33
CA LEU A 366 18.45 -15.51 -3.83
C LEU A 366 16.96 -15.53 -3.48
N PRO A 367 16.08 -15.75 -4.46
CA PRO A 367 14.68 -15.99 -4.21
C PRO A 367 14.48 -17.23 -3.34
N VAL A 368 13.47 -17.18 -2.48
CA VAL A 368 12.94 -18.36 -1.81
C VAL A 368 11.58 -18.65 -2.43
N HIS A 369 11.50 -19.80 -3.08
CA HIS A 369 10.25 -20.34 -3.55
C HIS A 369 9.59 -21.09 -2.41
N HIS A 370 8.32 -20.80 -2.15
CA HIS A 370 7.55 -21.45 -1.10
C HIS A 370 6.09 -21.56 -1.50
N HIS A 371 5.42 -22.55 -0.92
CA HIS A 371 3.99 -22.76 -1.08
C HIS A 371 3.38 -23.24 0.23
N LEU A 372 2.19 -22.76 0.55
CA LEU A 372 1.37 -23.21 1.67
C LEU A 372 0.35 -24.21 1.15
N ASP A 373 0.52 -25.49 1.54
CA ASP A 373 -0.40 -26.56 1.11
C ASP A 373 -1.60 -26.66 2.06
N MET A 374 -1.38 -26.47 3.37
CA MET A 374 -2.40 -26.59 4.40
C MET A 374 -2.14 -25.65 5.58
N ALA A 375 -3.21 -25.06 6.09
CA ALA A 375 -3.23 -24.33 7.36
C ALA A 375 -4.55 -24.66 8.08
N GLN A 376 -4.51 -25.54 9.07
CA GLN A 376 -5.69 -26.03 9.78
C GLN A 376 -5.46 -26.14 11.28
N TRP A 377 -6.54 -25.96 12.04
CA TRP A 377 -6.52 -26.16 13.48
C TRP A 377 -6.80 -27.63 13.84
N HIS A 378 -6.03 -28.16 14.80
CA HIS A 378 -6.28 -29.44 15.43
C HIS A 378 -6.00 -29.30 16.94
N ASP A 379 -6.99 -29.52 17.77
CA ASP A 379 -6.90 -29.43 19.24
C ASP A 379 -6.20 -28.17 19.76
N GLY A 380 -6.53 -26.99 19.19
CA GLY A 380 -5.94 -25.71 19.60
C GLY A 380 -4.56 -25.40 18.99
N VAL A 381 -3.99 -26.30 18.23
CA VAL A 381 -2.71 -26.17 17.53
C VAL A 381 -2.94 -25.85 16.05
N LEU A 382 -2.29 -24.82 15.53
CA LEU A 382 -2.32 -24.50 14.11
C LEU A 382 -1.26 -25.34 13.38
N ARG A 383 -1.72 -26.28 12.56
CA ARG A 383 -0.87 -27.12 11.71
C ARG A 383 -0.68 -26.46 10.36
N LEU A 384 0.58 -26.33 9.97
CA LEU A 384 0.97 -25.81 8.65
C LEU A 384 1.73 -26.90 7.90
N THR A 385 1.42 -27.11 6.64
CA THR A 385 2.27 -27.88 5.73
C THR A 385 2.53 -27.07 4.47
N GLY A 386 3.67 -27.34 3.85
CA GLY A 386 4.09 -26.64 2.65
C GLY A 386 5.43 -27.12 2.16
N HIS A 387 5.98 -26.43 1.20
CA HIS A 387 7.36 -26.61 0.77
C HIS A 387 8.07 -25.28 0.63
N ALA A 388 9.40 -25.28 0.78
CA ALA A 388 10.23 -24.10 0.58
C ALA A 388 11.65 -24.50 0.19
N TYR A 389 12.21 -23.79 -0.79
CA TYR A 389 13.60 -23.98 -1.23
C TYR A 389 14.21 -22.65 -1.67
N ILE A 390 15.54 -22.58 -1.62
CA ILE A 390 16.32 -21.44 -2.08
C ILE A 390 16.70 -21.68 -3.53
N GLU A 391 16.40 -20.75 -4.42
CA GLU A 391 16.75 -20.85 -5.85
C GLU A 391 18.26 -21.06 -6.01
N HIS A 392 18.68 -21.93 -6.93
CA HIS A 392 20.06 -22.30 -7.23
C HIS A 392 20.81 -23.05 -6.10
N VAL A 393 20.13 -23.50 -5.06
CA VAL A 393 20.74 -24.27 -3.95
C VAL A 393 20.01 -25.58 -3.76
N ASP A 394 20.69 -26.71 -3.95
CA ASP A 394 20.10 -28.03 -3.70
C ASP A 394 19.64 -28.17 -2.24
N THR A 395 18.45 -28.72 -2.04
CA THR A 395 17.92 -28.99 -0.70
C THR A 395 18.40 -30.35 -0.19
N LEU A 396 19.67 -30.42 0.24
CA LEU A 396 20.31 -31.65 0.67
C LEU A 396 20.16 -31.92 2.19
N ASP A 397 20.19 -30.84 2.99
CA ASP A 397 20.12 -30.83 4.45
C ASP A 397 19.04 -29.78 4.86
N PRO A 398 17.73 -30.05 4.65
CA PRO A 398 16.69 -29.07 4.85
C PRO A 398 16.54 -28.69 6.32
N GLY A 399 16.74 -27.41 6.62
CA GLY A 399 16.53 -26.82 7.94
C GLY A 399 15.52 -25.68 7.85
N THR A 400 14.25 -26.02 7.60
CA THR A 400 13.18 -25.00 7.57
C THR A 400 12.65 -24.80 8.99
N GLU A 401 12.45 -23.53 9.40
CA GLU A 401 11.79 -23.16 10.65
C GLU A 401 10.70 -22.13 10.38
N ILE A 402 9.61 -22.18 11.14
CA ILE A 402 8.65 -21.08 11.22
C ILE A 402 9.18 -20.03 12.17
N VAL A 403 9.15 -18.77 11.74
CA VAL A 403 9.58 -17.63 12.56
C VAL A 403 8.41 -16.66 12.72
N LEU A 404 7.96 -16.49 13.96
CA LEU A 404 6.90 -15.56 14.30
C LEU A 404 7.53 -14.24 14.76
N ARG A 405 7.22 -13.14 14.06
CA ARG A 405 7.68 -11.79 14.40
C ARG A 405 6.49 -10.93 14.75
N ARG A 406 6.51 -10.32 15.93
CA ARG A 406 5.47 -9.37 16.33
C ARG A 406 5.59 -8.09 15.53
N TYR A 407 4.47 -7.62 14.98
CA TYR A 407 4.43 -6.41 14.15
C TYR A 407 4.76 -5.16 14.98
N GLN A 408 5.63 -4.29 14.46
CA GLN A 408 6.09 -3.05 15.09
C GLN A 408 6.63 -3.24 16.53
N SER A 409 7.41 -4.29 16.75
CA SER A 409 7.99 -4.62 18.06
C SER A 409 9.46 -5.03 17.90
N ASP A 410 10.32 -4.57 18.81
CA ASP A 410 11.74 -4.98 18.91
C ASP A 410 11.90 -6.27 19.72
N ARG A 411 10.80 -6.93 20.06
CA ARG A 411 10.84 -8.19 20.80
C ARG A 411 11.54 -9.28 20.00
N PRO A 412 12.29 -10.21 20.66
CA PRO A 412 12.86 -11.37 20.01
C PRO A 412 11.80 -12.18 19.26
N GLU A 413 12.19 -12.73 18.12
CA GLU A 413 11.34 -13.61 17.32
C GLU A 413 11.12 -14.95 18.04
N VAL A 414 9.93 -15.52 17.84
CA VAL A 414 9.60 -16.87 18.31
C VAL A 414 9.87 -17.85 17.17
N ARG A 415 10.68 -18.88 17.43
CA ARG A 415 11.04 -19.92 16.47
C ARG A 415 10.29 -21.20 16.77
N VAL A 416 9.63 -21.76 15.74
CA VAL A 416 8.88 -23.01 15.81
C VAL A 416 9.56 -24.00 14.86
N PRO A 417 10.06 -25.13 15.36
CA PRO A 417 10.72 -26.13 14.54
C PRO A 417 9.74 -26.78 13.57
N THR A 418 10.26 -27.26 12.44
CA THR A 418 9.48 -28.03 11.47
C THR A 418 9.98 -29.46 11.36
N THR A 419 9.11 -30.33 10.86
CA THR A 419 9.47 -31.70 10.47
C THR A 419 9.68 -31.73 8.96
N PRO A 420 10.88 -32.09 8.45
CA PRO A 420 11.12 -32.23 7.02
C PRO A 420 10.23 -33.31 6.39
N ARG A 421 9.82 -33.07 5.14
CA ARG A 421 9.00 -34.01 4.34
C ARG A 421 9.41 -33.95 2.87
N PRO A 422 9.14 -34.99 2.08
CA PRO A 422 9.21 -34.88 0.63
C PRO A 422 8.28 -33.78 0.12
N ALA A 423 8.66 -33.10 -0.95
CA ALA A 423 7.79 -32.18 -1.64
C ALA A 423 6.58 -32.94 -2.24
N ALA A 424 5.38 -32.34 -2.16
CA ALA A 424 4.16 -32.98 -2.66
C ALA A 424 4.12 -33.09 -4.20
N HIS A 425 4.88 -32.25 -4.90
CA HIS A 425 4.90 -32.15 -6.36
C HIS A 425 6.33 -31.95 -6.90
N SER A 426 6.53 -32.23 -8.19
CA SER A 426 7.74 -31.85 -8.89
C SER A 426 7.84 -30.32 -8.96
N LEU A 427 8.89 -29.77 -8.38
CA LEU A 427 9.07 -28.32 -8.24
C LEU A 427 9.79 -27.75 -9.47
N PRO A 428 9.40 -26.55 -9.95
CA PRO A 428 10.07 -25.88 -11.02
C PRO A 428 11.44 -25.31 -10.55
N GLY A 429 12.40 -25.25 -11.45
CA GLY A 429 13.71 -24.62 -11.20
C GLY A 429 14.90 -25.57 -11.36
N GLU A 430 16.11 -24.99 -11.35
CA GLU A 430 17.36 -25.74 -11.33
C GLU A 430 17.68 -26.17 -9.88
N GLY A 431 18.01 -27.44 -9.67
CA GLY A 431 18.40 -27.99 -8.37
C GLY A 431 17.56 -29.19 -7.94
N ARG A 432 18.05 -29.89 -6.89
CA ARG A 432 17.36 -31.01 -6.28
C ARG A 432 16.57 -30.53 -5.05
N HIS A 433 15.24 -30.53 -5.17
CA HIS A 433 14.34 -29.98 -4.13
C HIS A 433 13.35 -31.01 -3.59
N GLU A 434 13.62 -32.31 -3.74
CA GLU A 434 12.73 -33.40 -3.35
C GLU A 434 12.39 -33.36 -1.85
N MET A 435 13.34 -32.92 -1.00
CA MET A 435 13.18 -32.80 0.46
C MET A 435 12.82 -31.40 0.94
N SER A 436 12.23 -30.55 0.09
CA SER A 436 11.85 -29.17 0.44
C SER A 436 10.52 -29.05 1.19
N GLY A 437 9.78 -30.14 1.36
CA GLY A 437 8.51 -30.17 2.10
C GLY A 437 8.76 -30.07 3.61
N PHE A 438 7.80 -29.46 4.33
CA PHE A 438 7.83 -29.34 5.79
C PHE A 438 6.43 -29.45 6.40
N ALA A 439 6.40 -29.78 7.69
CA ALA A 439 5.23 -29.62 8.54
C ALA A 439 5.63 -28.87 9.83
N ALA A 440 4.76 -27.99 10.30
CA ALA A 440 4.94 -27.23 11.53
C ALA A 440 3.66 -27.24 12.37
N GLU A 441 3.83 -27.17 13.67
CA GLU A 441 2.75 -27.05 14.64
C GLU A 441 2.98 -25.80 15.50
N ILE A 442 2.07 -24.84 15.39
CA ILE A 442 2.08 -23.61 16.19
C ILE A 442 1.01 -23.76 17.28
N ASP A 443 1.42 -23.98 18.50
CA ASP A 443 0.53 -23.91 19.67
C ASP A 443 0.62 -22.50 20.29
N PRO A 444 -0.37 -21.62 20.07
CA PRO A 444 -0.32 -20.25 20.61
C PRO A 444 -0.27 -20.19 22.13
N ALA A 445 -0.62 -21.26 22.83
CA ALA A 445 -0.60 -21.32 24.29
C ALA A 445 0.80 -21.57 24.86
N THR A 446 1.74 -22.08 24.05
CA THR A 446 3.08 -22.51 24.51
C THR A 446 4.22 -22.10 23.57
N ALA A 447 3.92 -21.50 22.43
CA ALA A 447 4.90 -21.23 21.36
C ALA A 447 6.06 -20.31 21.80
N ASP A 448 5.87 -19.43 22.77
CA ASP A 448 6.90 -18.51 23.26
C ASP A 448 7.70 -19.15 24.42
N GLY A 449 8.55 -20.10 24.09
CA GLY A 449 9.40 -20.78 25.11
C GLY A 449 8.62 -21.52 26.21
N GLY A 450 7.42 -22.02 25.89
CA GLY A 450 6.48 -22.63 26.83
C GLY A 450 5.44 -21.67 27.41
N ALA A 451 5.53 -20.36 27.07
CA ALA A 451 4.54 -19.35 27.42
C ALA A 451 3.57 -19.07 26.25
N PRO A 452 2.40 -18.51 26.53
CA PRO A 452 1.47 -18.07 25.48
C PRO A 452 2.05 -16.93 24.65
N LEU A 453 1.69 -16.90 23.34
CA LEU A 453 1.95 -15.73 22.51
C LEU A 453 1.26 -14.50 23.10
N GLU A 454 1.99 -13.40 23.21
CA GLU A 454 1.43 -12.14 23.67
C GLU A 454 0.40 -11.58 22.67
N ARG A 455 -0.55 -10.81 23.22
CA ARG A 455 -1.54 -10.09 22.41
C ARG A 455 -0.85 -9.17 21.41
N GLY A 456 -1.22 -9.28 20.15
CA GLY A 456 -0.66 -8.49 19.06
C GLY A 456 -0.81 -9.15 17.72
N LEU A 457 -0.30 -8.46 16.68
CA LEU A 457 -0.23 -9.00 15.32
C LEU A 457 1.12 -9.70 15.12
N TRP A 458 1.08 -10.96 14.70
CA TRP A 458 2.26 -11.79 14.49
C TRP A 458 2.40 -12.19 13.03
N ASN A 459 3.52 -11.81 12.45
CA ASN A 459 3.87 -12.14 11.09
C ASN A 459 4.55 -13.52 11.02
N ILE A 460 4.05 -14.39 10.14
CA ILE A 460 4.64 -15.70 9.89
C ILE A 460 5.70 -15.58 8.80
N HIS A 461 6.91 -16.05 9.10
CA HIS A 461 8.02 -16.17 8.17
C HIS A 461 8.50 -17.61 8.09
N LEU A 462 9.18 -17.95 7.00
CA LEU A 462 10.01 -19.15 6.87
C LEU A 462 11.48 -18.75 6.92
N ASP A 463 12.24 -19.40 7.76
CA ASP A 463 13.71 -19.40 7.73
C ASP A 463 14.16 -20.71 7.09
N VAL A 464 14.61 -20.63 5.85
CA VAL A 464 15.01 -21.80 5.03
C VAL A 464 16.51 -21.88 5.01
N ARG A 465 17.04 -23.04 5.41
CA ARG A 465 18.49 -23.31 5.48
C ARG A 465 18.81 -24.59 4.72
N THR A 466 19.85 -24.54 3.92
CA THR A 466 20.42 -25.70 3.24
C THR A 466 21.85 -25.38 2.79
N GLN A 467 22.77 -26.34 2.87
CA GLN A 467 24.19 -26.21 2.49
C GLN A 467 24.88 -24.98 3.12
N GLY A 468 24.49 -24.62 4.37
CA GLY A 468 25.00 -23.44 5.06
C GLY A 468 24.45 -22.10 4.57
N VAL A 469 23.59 -22.08 3.53
CA VAL A 469 22.87 -20.89 3.07
C VAL A 469 21.59 -20.73 3.86
N SER A 470 21.28 -19.52 4.31
CA SER A 470 20.04 -19.21 5.05
C SER A 470 19.32 -18.01 4.46
N ARG A 471 18.01 -18.13 4.31
CA ARG A 471 17.12 -17.06 3.80
C ARG A 471 15.81 -17.05 4.59
N THR A 472 15.39 -15.85 5.02
CA THR A 472 14.11 -15.67 5.72
C THR A 472 13.14 -14.88 4.85
N VAL A 473 11.93 -15.40 4.67
CA VAL A 473 10.88 -14.78 3.84
C VAL A 473 9.52 -14.78 4.55
N ARG A 474 8.62 -13.91 4.13
CA ARG A 474 7.21 -13.96 4.55
C ARG A 474 6.54 -15.19 3.94
N PHE A 475 5.59 -15.80 4.68
CA PHE A 475 4.96 -17.06 4.28
C PHE A 475 3.46 -16.92 4.00
N GLY A 476 2.94 -17.72 3.06
CA GLY A 476 1.52 -17.91 2.77
C GLY A 476 0.97 -17.17 1.56
N ASN A 477 1.75 -16.30 0.90
CA ASN A 477 1.30 -15.59 -0.30
C ASN A 477 1.24 -16.46 -1.56
N SER A 478 1.90 -17.60 -1.56
CA SER A 478 1.77 -18.65 -2.57
C SER A 478 0.98 -19.81 -1.97
N ARG A 479 -0.23 -20.05 -2.46
CA ARG A 479 -1.14 -21.12 -2.03
C ARG A 479 -2.26 -21.28 -3.05
N GLU A 480 -2.95 -22.42 -3.00
CA GLU A 480 -4.28 -22.54 -3.59
C GLU A 480 -5.34 -22.05 -2.60
N ASP A 481 -6.28 -21.22 -3.08
CA ASP A 481 -7.36 -20.72 -2.23
C ASP A 481 -8.41 -21.83 -2.02
N GLY A 482 -8.64 -22.23 -0.78
CA GLY A 482 -9.57 -23.27 -0.41
C GLY A 482 -9.67 -23.47 1.11
N GLU A 483 -10.55 -24.39 1.54
CA GLU A 483 -10.74 -24.71 2.98
C GLU A 483 -9.43 -25.15 3.67
N ALA A 484 -8.56 -25.85 2.93
CA ALA A 484 -7.29 -26.34 3.45
C ALA A 484 -6.32 -25.22 3.85
N THR A 485 -6.41 -24.07 3.21
CA THR A 485 -5.49 -22.93 3.39
C THR A 485 -6.11 -21.74 4.11
N HIS A 486 -7.42 -21.79 4.46
CA HIS A 486 -8.13 -20.74 5.19
C HIS A 486 -8.54 -21.23 6.59
N PRO A 487 -7.60 -21.27 7.55
CA PRO A 487 -7.90 -21.75 8.88
C PRO A 487 -8.96 -20.85 9.54
N THR A 488 -9.99 -21.50 10.10
CA THR A 488 -11.00 -20.81 10.89
C THR A 488 -10.36 -20.25 12.17
N ARG A 489 -11.07 -19.37 12.82
CA ARG A 489 -10.66 -18.76 14.09
C ARG A 489 -10.79 -19.77 15.22
N ARG A 490 -9.91 -19.68 16.22
CA ARG A 490 -9.98 -20.56 17.40
C ARG A 490 -9.78 -19.77 18.67
N SER A 491 -10.51 -20.15 19.70
CA SER A 491 -10.17 -19.85 21.08
C SER A 491 -9.24 -20.95 21.58
N VAL A 492 -8.09 -20.57 22.08
CA VAL A 492 -7.08 -21.48 22.62
C VAL A 492 -7.06 -21.29 24.12
N THR A 493 -7.24 -22.37 24.89
CA THR A 493 -7.19 -22.31 26.34
C THR A 493 -5.73 -22.30 26.82
N THR A 494 -5.33 -21.24 27.51
CA THR A 494 -4.01 -21.16 28.14
C THR A 494 -4.11 -21.56 29.62
N ARG A 495 -3.13 -22.31 30.13
CA ARG A 495 -3.11 -22.71 31.54
C ARG A 495 -2.93 -21.53 32.52
N GLN A 496 -2.42 -20.39 32.04
CA GLN A 496 -2.01 -19.27 32.89
C GLN A 496 -2.89 -18.01 32.76
N ALA A 497 -3.56 -17.79 31.63
CA ALA A 497 -4.22 -16.51 31.31
C ALA A 497 -5.67 -16.61 30.82
N GLY A 498 -6.29 -17.80 30.92
CA GLY A 498 -7.63 -18.02 30.37
C GLY A 498 -7.68 -18.12 28.84
N PRO A 499 -8.84 -18.03 28.22
CA PRO A 499 -8.99 -18.23 26.78
C PRO A 499 -8.30 -17.13 25.98
N LEU A 500 -7.43 -17.54 25.07
CA LEU A 500 -6.72 -16.68 24.10
C LEU A 500 -7.33 -16.90 22.72
N VAL A 501 -7.96 -15.85 22.18
CA VAL A 501 -8.51 -15.92 20.81
C VAL A 501 -7.41 -15.62 19.81
N VAL A 502 -7.19 -16.52 18.88
CA VAL A 502 -6.23 -16.39 17.79
C VAL A 502 -6.96 -16.41 16.45
N VAL A 503 -6.75 -15.36 15.67
CA VAL A 503 -7.37 -15.18 14.35
C VAL A 503 -6.30 -15.23 13.27
N PRO A 504 -6.15 -16.34 12.54
CA PRO A 504 -5.34 -16.35 11.32
C PRO A 504 -5.96 -15.44 10.28
N TYR A 505 -5.14 -14.65 9.59
CA TYR A 505 -5.60 -13.75 8.53
C TYR A 505 -4.52 -13.60 7.46
N TYR A 506 -4.94 -13.20 6.26
CA TYR A 506 -4.01 -12.84 5.21
C TYR A 506 -3.86 -11.32 5.13
N THR A 507 -2.60 -10.87 5.11
CA THR A 507 -2.27 -9.45 4.92
C THR A 507 -2.67 -9.00 3.50
N PRO A 508 -2.71 -7.68 3.21
CA PRO A 508 -2.90 -7.18 1.84
C PRO A 508 -1.90 -7.75 0.81
N TYR A 509 -0.74 -8.22 1.28
CA TYR A 509 0.26 -8.93 0.47
C TYR A 509 0.02 -10.45 0.41
N SER A 510 -1.16 -10.90 0.81
CA SER A 510 -1.54 -12.33 0.88
C SER A 510 -0.69 -13.21 1.79
N ASN A 511 0.18 -12.64 2.64
CA ASN A 511 0.95 -13.42 3.61
C ASN A 511 0.10 -13.82 4.82
N LEU A 512 0.27 -15.05 5.29
CA LEU A 512 -0.38 -15.55 6.50
C LEU A 512 0.17 -14.84 7.75
N SER A 513 -0.70 -14.48 8.66
CA SER A 513 -0.40 -13.83 9.94
C SER A 513 -1.40 -14.26 11.00
N LEU A 514 -1.07 -14.02 12.27
CA LEU A 514 -1.94 -14.30 13.42
C LEU A 514 -2.27 -12.99 14.15
N ASP A 515 -3.54 -12.77 14.43
CA ASP A 515 -3.98 -11.75 15.38
C ASP A 515 -4.29 -12.45 16.70
N VAL A 516 -3.42 -12.25 17.67
CA VAL A 516 -3.53 -12.83 19.01
C VAL A 516 -4.23 -11.83 19.92
N GLY A 517 -5.43 -12.19 20.37
CA GLY A 517 -6.27 -11.34 21.24
C GLY A 517 -7.12 -10.30 20.49
N GLN A 518 -7.37 -10.50 19.20
CA GLN A 518 -8.29 -9.69 18.37
C GLN A 518 -7.96 -8.18 18.35
N VAL A 519 -6.71 -7.85 18.11
CA VAL A 519 -6.22 -6.47 18.12
C VAL A 519 -6.72 -5.68 16.91
N ALA A 520 -6.72 -6.30 15.74
CA ALA A 520 -7.13 -5.66 14.47
C ALA A 520 -8.15 -6.47 13.68
N HIS A 521 -8.23 -7.78 13.90
CA HIS A 521 -9.13 -8.68 13.19
C HIS A 521 -10.13 -9.29 14.20
N PRO A 522 -11.15 -8.52 14.60
CA PRO A 522 -12.18 -9.04 15.50
C PRO A 522 -12.89 -10.21 14.83
N LEU A 523 -13.39 -11.12 15.65
CA LEU A 523 -14.28 -12.18 15.19
C LEU A 523 -15.45 -11.56 14.41
N ASP A 524 -15.71 -12.01 13.18
CA ASP A 524 -17.07 -11.91 12.63
C ASP A 524 -17.93 -12.66 13.60
N ALA A 525 -18.97 -12.00 14.10
CA ALA A 525 -19.73 -12.56 15.19
C ALA A 525 -20.29 -13.94 14.83
N PRO A 526 -20.29 -14.88 15.76
CA PRO A 526 -21.06 -16.12 15.57
C PRO A 526 -22.56 -15.80 15.57
N CYS A 527 -22.93 -14.54 15.39
CA CYS A 527 -24.30 -14.07 15.35
C CYS A 527 -24.48 -12.92 14.37
N GLN A 528 -25.59 -12.91 13.68
CA GLN A 528 -26.03 -11.83 12.82
C GLN A 528 -27.13 -11.04 13.49
N VAL A 529 -26.92 -9.73 13.70
CA VAL A 529 -27.98 -8.84 14.17
C VAL A 529 -28.94 -8.57 13.00
N THR A 530 -30.17 -9.04 13.11
CA THR A 530 -31.19 -8.90 12.05
C THR A 530 -32.18 -7.79 12.34
N ARG A 531 -32.29 -7.36 13.59
CA ARG A 531 -33.30 -6.40 14.03
C ARG A 531 -32.76 -5.45 15.11
N THR A 532 -33.03 -4.15 14.93
CA THR A 532 -32.89 -3.15 15.98
C THR A 532 -34.16 -2.29 16.05
N ALA A 533 -34.73 -2.10 17.22
CA ALA A 533 -35.94 -1.34 17.41
C ALA A 533 -36.04 -0.75 18.83
N TRP A 534 -36.85 0.28 19.00
CA TRP A 534 -37.28 0.71 20.33
C TRP A 534 -38.46 -0.13 20.78
N HIS A 535 -38.47 -0.50 22.06
CA HIS A 535 -39.59 -1.25 22.67
C HIS A 535 -40.90 -0.44 22.56
N ALA A 536 -41.97 -1.03 22.05
CA ALA A 536 -43.21 -0.33 21.71
C ALA A 536 -43.81 0.45 22.92
N VAL A 537 -43.83 -0.15 24.10
CA VAL A 537 -44.35 0.44 25.34
C VAL A 537 -43.26 1.19 26.12
N ARG A 538 -42.08 0.56 26.30
CA ARG A 538 -40.94 1.14 27.02
C ARG A 538 -39.98 1.81 26.05
N LYS A 539 -40.38 2.92 25.44
CA LYS A 539 -39.63 3.64 24.38
C LYS A 539 -38.18 3.97 24.73
N SER A 540 -37.76 3.90 25.99
CA SER A 540 -36.34 4.06 26.41
C SER A 540 -35.58 2.73 26.55
N THR A 541 -36.06 1.66 25.94
CA THR A 541 -35.37 0.36 25.88
C THR A 541 -35.09 0.03 24.44
N LEU A 542 -33.78 -0.15 24.09
CA LEU A 542 -33.35 -0.61 22.81
C LEU A 542 -33.44 -2.13 22.75
N ILE A 543 -34.03 -2.64 21.68
CA ILE A 543 -34.10 -4.05 21.36
C ILE A 543 -33.05 -4.33 20.28
N VAL A 544 -32.17 -5.31 20.52
CA VAL A 544 -31.24 -5.85 19.57
C VAL A 544 -31.56 -7.33 19.38
N GLY A 545 -31.99 -7.72 18.21
CA GLY A 545 -32.36 -9.09 17.88
C GLY A 545 -31.50 -9.62 16.72
N GLY A 546 -31.26 -10.92 16.70
CA GLY A 546 -30.41 -11.56 15.71
C GLY A 546 -30.51 -13.09 15.75
N ARG A 547 -29.61 -13.72 14.99
CA ARG A 547 -29.48 -15.19 14.95
C ARG A 547 -28.02 -15.58 15.18
N LEU A 548 -27.82 -16.71 15.87
CA LEU A 548 -26.53 -17.39 15.93
C LEU A 548 -26.21 -18.00 14.55
N ILE A 549 -24.93 -18.02 14.17
CA ILE A 549 -24.46 -18.55 12.88
C ILE A 549 -23.42 -19.64 13.16
N GLY A 550 -23.52 -20.76 12.46
CA GLY A 550 -22.53 -21.84 12.49
C GLY A 550 -22.52 -22.66 13.78
N GLU A 551 -21.34 -23.18 14.16
CA GLU A 551 -21.17 -24.09 15.30
C GLU A 551 -21.53 -23.47 16.66
N ALA A 552 -21.42 -22.16 16.80
CA ALA A 552 -21.79 -21.44 18.03
C ALA A 552 -23.27 -21.64 18.42
N ALA A 553 -24.14 -21.91 17.46
CA ALA A 553 -25.54 -22.26 17.69
C ALA A 553 -25.70 -23.67 18.29
N ARG A 554 -24.76 -24.56 18.05
CA ARG A 554 -24.82 -25.97 18.49
C ARG A 554 -24.28 -26.20 19.90
N ASP A 555 -23.34 -25.35 20.32
CA ASP A 555 -22.63 -25.51 21.62
C ASP A 555 -23.33 -24.81 22.81
N GLY A 556 -24.55 -24.31 22.63
CA GLY A 556 -25.34 -23.68 23.70
C GLY A 556 -24.70 -22.39 24.28
N GLY A 557 -23.90 -21.68 23.47
CA GLY A 557 -23.20 -20.45 23.88
C GLY A 557 -24.16 -19.40 24.44
N ARG A 558 -23.82 -18.80 25.60
CA ARG A 558 -24.62 -17.75 26.23
C ARG A 558 -24.13 -16.38 25.77
N LEU A 559 -25.04 -15.59 25.17
CA LEU A 559 -24.74 -14.22 24.73
C LEU A 559 -25.15 -13.19 25.77
N ARG A 560 -24.35 -12.13 25.91
CA ARG A 560 -24.69 -10.88 26.62
C ARG A 560 -24.49 -9.69 25.70
N LEU A 561 -25.29 -8.64 25.85
CA LEU A 561 -25.07 -7.36 25.20
C LEU A 561 -24.36 -6.43 26.19
N ARG A 562 -23.13 -6.04 25.89
CA ARG A 562 -22.34 -5.06 26.66
C ARG A 562 -22.43 -3.71 25.96
N ALA A 563 -22.71 -2.69 26.77
CA ALA A 563 -22.60 -1.28 26.41
C ALA A 563 -21.42 -0.68 27.17
N GLU A 564 -20.47 -0.09 26.50
CA GLU A 564 -19.26 0.51 27.07
C GLU A 564 -19.15 1.97 26.67
N SER A 565 -18.93 2.86 27.63
CA SER A 565 -18.71 4.28 27.36
C SER A 565 -17.25 4.60 27.12
N GLY A 566 -16.97 5.70 26.39
CA GLY A 566 -15.60 6.20 26.21
C GLY A 566 -14.86 6.56 27.51
N ALA A 567 -15.61 6.68 28.64
CA ALA A 567 -15.08 6.91 29.99
C ALA A 567 -14.92 5.60 30.80
N GLY A 568 -15.06 4.42 30.17
CA GLY A 568 -14.87 3.12 30.82
C GLY A 568 -16.05 2.59 31.61
N ALA A 569 -17.22 3.26 31.64
CA ALA A 569 -18.40 2.71 32.28
C ALA A 569 -19.00 1.57 31.45
N VAL A 570 -19.26 0.43 32.08
CA VAL A 570 -19.80 -0.78 31.45
C VAL A 570 -21.20 -1.11 31.95
N ARG A 571 -22.07 -1.52 31.03
CA ARG A 571 -23.41 -2.07 31.33
C ARG A 571 -23.65 -3.31 30.46
N GLU A 572 -24.06 -4.39 31.13
CA GLU A 572 -24.40 -5.65 30.47
C GLU A 572 -25.86 -6.01 30.66
N VAL A 573 -26.45 -6.62 29.65
CA VAL A 573 -27.78 -7.19 29.71
C VAL A 573 -27.79 -8.57 29.11
N PRO A 574 -28.50 -9.55 29.70
CA PRO A 574 -28.60 -10.89 29.18
C PRO A 574 -29.37 -10.89 27.86
N VAL A 575 -28.95 -11.78 26.98
CA VAL A 575 -29.67 -12.12 25.76
C VAL A 575 -30.68 -13.23 26.08
N ARG A 576 -31.86 -13.16 25.48
CA ARG A 576 -32.90 -14.20 25.58
C ARG A 576 -33.04 -14.85 24.22
N TYR A 577 -33.06 -16.16 24.22
CA TYR A 577 -33.35 -16.96 23.01
C TYR A 577 -34.87 -17.09 22.82
N GLU A 578 -35.31 -17.21 21.58
CA GLU A 578 -36.73 -17.33 21.27
C GLU A 578 -37.20 -18.78 21.50
N ALA A 579 -38.40 -18.95 22.08
CA ALA A 579 -38.97 -20.26 22.32
C ALA A 579 -39.28 -20.92 20.94
N GLY A 580 -38.68 -22.08 20.69
CA GLY A 580 -38.84 -22.84 19.41
C GLY A 580 -37.80 -22.53 18.34
N ASP A 581 -36.90 -21.54 18.57
CA ASP A 581 -35.77 -21.24 17.68
C ASP A 581 -34.52 -20.90 18.52
N SER A 582 -33.72 -21.92 18.80
CA SER A 582 -32.50 -21.79 19.66
C SER A 582 -31.47 -20.85 19.09
N ASP A 583 -31.55 -20.53 17.81
CA ASP A 583 -30.61 -19.66 17.12
C ASP A 583 -31.02 -18.18 17.15
N ALA A 584 -32.34 -17.91 17.30
CA ALA A 584 -32.85 -16.55 17.37
C ALA A 584 -32.73 -15.96 18.77
N PHE A 585 -32.21 -14.75 18.88
CA PHE A 585 -31.98 -14.10 20.14
C PHE A 585 -32.50 -12.65 20.20
N THR A 586 -32.76 -12.17 21.41
CA THR A 586 -33.15 -10.80 21.68
C THR A 586 -32.49 -10.26 22.96
N ALA A 587 -31.82 -9.13 22.89
CA ALA A 587 -31.32 -8.35 24.00
C ALA A 587 -32.16 -7.07 24.22
N ARG A 588 -32.36 -6.66 25.47
CA ARG A 588 -33.16 -5.46 25.84
C ARG A 588 -32.32 -4.53 26.70
N LEU A 589 -31.77 -3.46 26.11
CA LEU A 589 -30.93 -2.47 26.81
C LEU A 589 -31.75 -1.26 27.27
N PRO A 590 -31.91 -1.04 28.58
CA PRO A 590 -32.59 0.14 29.13
C PRO A 590 -31.68 1.38 29.05
N VAL A 591 -31.78 2.16 27.96
CA VAL A 591 -30.88 3.31 27.71
C VAL A 591 -30.99 4.43 28.72
N LYS A 592 -32.13 4.53 29.43
CA LYS A 592 -32.31 5.50 30.54
C LYS A 592 -31.36 5.28 31.73
N ARG A 593 -30.74 4.11 31.83
CA ARG A 593 -29.77 3.74 32.87
C ARG A 593 -28.31 4.06 32.47
N LEU A 594 -28.09 4.46 31.21
CA LEU A 594 -26.78 4.86 30.70
C LEU A 594 -26.46 6.30 31.10
N SER A 595 -25.20 6.60 31.44
CA SER A 595 -24.74 7.98 31.65
C SER A 595 -24.71 8.76 30.34
N GLU A 596 -24.54 10.08 30.44
CA GLU A 596 -24.30 10.93 29.26
C GLU A 596 -23.01 10.53 28.57
N GLY A 597 -23.00 10.57 27.23
CA GLY A 597 -21.85 10.26 26.42
C GLY A 597 -22.14 9.29 25.29
N ARG A 598 -21.05 8.85 24.64
CA ARG A 598 -21.09 7.86 23.57
C ARG A 598 -20.82 6.47 24.14
N TRP A 599 -21.62 5.53 23.70
CA TRP A 599 -21.60 4.14 24.13
C TRP A 599 -21.39 3.23 22.92
N THR A 600 -20.45 2.30 23.02
CA THR A 600 -20.27 1.22 22.05
C THR A 600 -21.02 -0.01 22.51
N LEU A 601 -21.78 -0.65 21.62
CA LEU A 601 -22.52 -1.87 21.91
C LEU A 601 -21.79 -3.06 21.30
N THR A 602 -21.52 -4.07 22.14
CA THR A 602 -20.83 -5.31 21.73
C THR A 602 -21.62 -6.51 22.26
N LEU A 603 -21.84 -7.51 21.41
CA LEU A 603 -22.31 -8.81 21.88
C LEU A 603 -21.11 -9.59 22.40
N ILE A 604 -21.28 -10.25 23.52
CA ILE A 604 -20.24 -11.06 24.18
C ILE A 604 -20.78 -12.47 24.30
N MET A 605 -20.00 -13.45 23.90
CA MET A 605 -20.27 -14.87 24.09
C MET A 605 -19.51 -15.36 25.31
N GLU A 606 -20.19 -16.04 26.23
CA GLU A 606 -19.56 -16.80 27.30
C GLU A 606 -18.90 -18.04 26.70
N GLY A 607 -17.61 -18.24 26.99
CA GLY A 607 -16.90 -19.45 26.57
C GLY A 607 -17.51 -20.71 27.18
N PRO A 608 -17.42 -21.86 26.52
CA PRO A 608 -17.82 -23.16 27.11
C PRO A 608 -16.93 -23.44 28.31
N GLY A 609 -17.55 -23.57 29.51
CA GLY A 609 -16.86 -23.87 30.76
C GLY A 609 -16.69 -22.73 31.74
N GLY A 610 -17.19 -21.53 31.44
CA GLY A 610 -17.09 -20.35 32.35
C GLY A 610 -15.75 -19.61 32.31
N ASP A 611 -14.86 -19.97 31.38
CA ASP A 611 -13.48 -19.46 31.27
C ASP A 611 -13.39 -18.24 30.34
N GLY A 612 -13.99 -17.13 30.74
CA GLY A 612 -13.77 -15.82 30.13
C GLY A 612 -14.71 -15.42 28.98
N ASP A 613 -14.98 -14.12 28.93
CA ASP A 613 -15.87 -13.46 27.96
C ASP A 613 -15.17 -13.25 26.60
N VAL A 614 -15.74 -13.75 25.52
CA VAL A 614 -15.25 -13.52 24.14
C VAL A 614 -16.09 -12.40 23.51
N PRO A 615 -15.53 -11.21 23.24
CA PRO A 615 -16.28 -10.15 22.57
C PRO A 615 -16.54 -10.50 21.11
N CYS A 616 -17.82 -10.54 20.74
CA CYS A 616 -18.26 -10.69 19.36
C CYS A 616 -18.54 -9.30 18.78
N ARG A 617 -17.70 -8.81 17.87
CA ARG A 617 -18.06 -7.60 17.11
C ARG A 617 -19.11 -7.97 16.08
N THR A 618 -20.27 -7.37 16.19
CA THR A 618 -21.36 -7.54 15.25
C THR A 618 -21.12 -6.73 13.99
N ALA A 619 -21.19 -7.38 12.83
CA ALA A 619 -21.42 -6.65 11.58
C ALA A 619 -22.81 -5.96 11.68
N LEU A 620 -22.87 -4.65 11.40
CA LEU A 620 -24.11 -3.90 11.49
C LEU A 620 -25.12 -4.34 10.45
N VAL A 621 -26.36 -4.39 10.93
CA VAL A 621 -27.50 -4.27 10.02
C VAL A 621 -27.42 -2.92 9.31
N PRO A 622 -27.46 -2.86 7.95
CA PRO A 622 -27.31 -1.62 7.17
C PRO A 622 -28.27 -0.48 7.56
N ARG A 623 -29.29 -0.76 8.39
CA ARG A 623 -30.34 0.18 8.79
C ARG A 623 -30.24 0.69 10.24
N PHE A 624 -29.22 0.34 11.02
CA PHE A 624 -29.13 0.78 12.42
C PHE A 624 -29.01 2.30 12.54
N GLY A 625 -28.23 2.94 11.71
CA GLY A 625 -28.11 4.42 11.68
C GLY A 625 -29.37 5.16 11.24
N GLN A 626 -30.36 4.45 10.69
CA GLN A 626 -31.66 5.00 10.29
C GLN A 626 -32.70 4.92 11.40
N LEU A 627 -32.41 4.23 12.52
CA LEU A 627 -33.33 4.15 13.64
C LEU A 627 -33.47 5.55 14.30
N ALA A 628 -34.69 6.07 14.34
CA ALA A 628 -34.94 7.37 14.94
C ALA A 628 -34.56 7.37 16.45
N GLY A 629 -34.03 8.48 16.93
CA GLY A 629 -33.69 8.63 18.34
C GLY A 629 -34.94 8.55 19.25
N THR A 630 -34.75 8.07 20.47
CA THR A 630 -35.79 8.07 21.50
C THR A 630 -35.57 9.16 22.54
N ARG A 631 -36.64 9.55 23.25
CA ARG A 631 -36.64 10.61 24.30
C ARG A 631 -37.29 10.13 25.58
N TRP A 632 -36.77 10.59 26.71
CA TRP A 632 -37.37 10.33 28.05
C TRP A 632 -37.07 11.46 29.04
N LEU A 633 -37.72 11.44 30.19
CA LEU A 633 -37.40 12.32 31.29
C LEU A 633 -36.52 11.60 32.31
N ARG A 634 -35.47 12.28 32.78
CA ARG A 634 -34.62 11.84 33.89
C ARG A 634 -34.46 12.99 34.87
N PHE A 635 -34.97 12.79 36.10
CA PHE A 635 -35.01 13.84 37.14
C PHE A 635 -35.65 15.15 36.63
N GLY A 636 -36.77 15.03 35.90
CA GLY A 636 -37.47 16.18 35.31
C GLY A 636 -36.81 16.84 34.07
N ARG A 637 -35.63 16.41 33.68
CA ARG A 637 -34.93 16.93 32.50
C ARG A 637 -35.13 15.99 31.28
N PRO A 638 -35.37 16.55 30.07
CA PRO A 638 -35.51 15.74 28.88
C PRO A 638 -34.14 15.26 28.36
N TYR A 639 -34.06 13.96 28.11
CA TYR A 639 -32.89 13.28 27.49
C TYR A 639 -33.28 12.63 26.21
N TYR A 640 -32.27 12.37 25.35
CA TYR A 640 -32.43 11.53 24.16
C TYR A 640 -31.34 10.49 24.06
N ALA A 641 -31.60 9.40 23.35
CA ALA A 641 -30.62 8.50 22.84
C ALA A 641 -30.76 8.38 21.32
N LYS A 642 -29.65 8.50 20.63
CA LYS A 642 -29.58 8.39 19.18
C LYS A 642 -28.64 7.23 18.80
N PRO A 643 -29.09 6.27 17.98
CA PRO A 643 -28.21 5.28 17.40
C PRO A 643 -27.20 5.93 16.49
N LEU A 644 -25.95 5.46 16.56
CA LEU A 644 -24.82 5.92 15.76
C LEU A 644 -24.12 4.71 15.16
N ALA A 645 -23.58 4.89 13.97
CA ALA A 645 -22.71 3.93 13.32
C ALA A 645 -21.37 4.63 13.06
N TRP A 646 -20.26 4.09 13.54
CA TRP A 646 -18.94 4.67 13.31
C TRP A 646 -17.84 3.62 13.17
N GLY A 647 -16.73 4.05 12.53
CA GLY A 647 -15.51 3.28 12.36
C GLY A 647 -15.48 2.39 11.11
N PRO A 648 -14.29 1.91 10.72
CA PRO A 648 -14.11 1.06 9.53
C PRO A 648 -14.74 -0.34 9.69
N ALA A 649 -14.88 -0.84 10.93
CA ALA A 649 -15.80 -1.93 11.26
C ALA A 649 -17.03 -1.26 11.87
N VAL A 650 -18.13 -1.21 11.14
CA VAL A 650 -19.35 -0.51 11.50
C VAL A 650 -19.82 -0.98 12.90
N ALA A 651 -19.42 -0.27 13.96
CA ALA A 651 -19.78 -0.61 15.34
C ALA A 651 -21.15 -0.04 15.70
N LEU A 652 -21.95 -0.82 16.44
CA LEU A 652 -23.21 -0.36 17.04
C LEU A 652 -22.89 0.67 18.12
N GLY A 653 -23.33 1.91 17.96
CA GLY A 653 -23.12 2.99 18.93
C GLY A 653 -24.39 3.65 19.37
N LEU A 654 -24.37 4.28 20.55
CA LEU A 654 -25.46 5.12 21.08
C LEU A 654 -24.87 6.43 21.60
N GLU A 655 -25.49 7.54 21.26
CA GLU A 655 -25.25 8.81 21.92
C GLU A 655 -26.40 9.08 22.92
N VAL A 656 -26.05 9.28 24.17
CA VAL A 656 -26.99 9.64 25.26
C VAL A 656 -26.65 11.06 25.72
N ALA A 657 -27.59 11.99 25.56
CA ALA A 657 -27.37 13.37 25.97
C ALA A 657 -28.69 14.06 26.45
N PRO A 658 -28.56 15.13 27.26
CA PRO A 658 -29.69 15.97 27.57
C PRO A 658 -30.20 16.69 26.32
N LEU A 659 -31.51 16.78 26.14
CA LEU A 659 -32.09 17.51 25.04
C LEU A 659 -31.90 19.02 25.31
N LYS A 660 -30.95 19.64 24.58
CA LYS A 660 -30.82 21.09 24.61
C LYS A 660 -32.05 21.67 23.94
N VAL A 661 -32.98 22.25 24.73
CA VAL A 661 -34.10 23.03 24.19
C VAL A 661 -33.50 24.29 23.58
N VAL A 662 -33.20 24.24 22.29
CA VAL A 662 -32.80 25.43 21.53
C VAL A 662 -33.98 26.43 21.61
N MET A 663 -33.69 27.68 21.92
CA MET A 663 -34.63 28.80 22.14
C MET A 663 -35.53 29.14 20.93
N GLY A 664 -35.95 28.17 20.14
CA GLY A 664 -36.93 28.32 19.07
C GLY A 664 -38.38 28.43 19.55
N VAL A 665 -38.68 27.95 20.76
CA VAL A 665 -40.06 27.98 21.32
C VAL A 665 -40.41 29.35 21.88
N ARG A 666 -39.44 30.14 22.37
CA ARG A 666 -39.69 31.52 22.83
C ARG A 666 -40.06 32.50 21.70
N ARG A 667 -39.70 32.24 20.47
CA ARG A 667 -40.09 33.10 19.34
C ARG A 667 -41.49 32.83 18.81
N ARG A 668 -42.06 31.63 19.00
CA ARG A 668 -43.45 31.33 18.61
C ARG A 668 -44.46 31.81 19.65
N LEU A 669 -44.13 31.80 20.93
CA LEU A 669 -44.99 32.33 22.01
C LEU A 669 -45.04 33.87 22.06
N ARG A 670 -44.00 34.57 21.56
CA ARG A 670 -44.04 36.05 21.40
C ARG A 670 -44.77 36.52 20.13
N ARG A 671 -44.89 35.67 19.12
CA ARG A 671 -45.72 36.03 17.91
C ARG A 671 -47.23 35.74 18.11
N GLY A 672 -47.60 34.94 19.10
CA GLY A 672 -49.01 34.66 19.42
C GLY A 672 -49.70 35.71 20.32
N ARG A 673 -48.92 36.61 20.97
CA ARG A 673 -49.49 37.69 21.85
C ARG A 673 -49.56 39.06 21.18
N GLY A 674 -49.20 39.19 19.91
CA GLY A 674 -49.22 40.45 19.19
C GLY A 674 -50.36 40.60 18.17
N ARG A 675 -51.40 39.75 18.25
CA ARG A 675 -52.57 39.84 17.35
C ARG A 675 -53.90 39.73 18.10
N ALA A 676 -54.01 40.39 19.25
CA ALA A 676 -55.29 40.67 19.90
C ALA A 676 -55.18 42.06 20.49
N GLY A 677 -55.58 43.07 19.74
CA GLY A 677 -55.63 44.45 20.16
C GLY A 677 -55.31 45.40 18.99
N GLY A 678 -56.31 45.72 18.19
CA GLY A 678 -56.29 46.73 17.17
C GLY A 678 -57.17 46.37 15.99
#